data_70c1b13cf610b4fc1b0b4bdb395a48dd
#
_entry.id   70c1b13cf610b4fc1b0b4bdb395a48dd
#
_cell.length_a   1.000
_cell.length_b   1.000
_cell.length_c   1.000
_cell.angle_alpha   90.00
_cell.angle_beta   90.00
_cell.angle_gamma   90.00
#
_symmetry.space_group_name_H-M   'P 1'
#
loop_
_entity.id
_entity.type
_entity.pdbx_description
1 polymer ?
#
loop_
_entity_poly.entity_id
_entity_poly.type
_entity_poly.pdbx_seq_one_letter_code
_entity_poly.pdbx_strand_id
1 'polypeptide(L)'
;MKRFCIALIPALWLAASVSAVSVNDVTGLFRGSLNIAGDTYQGKEVYILPGTSGSSVTFVLPDFRYNAASLGDIVLPNIPMGSNGRLTLEKATLYIKPISERATVSVINGLEEGGTVYNSEIGTSSAQVLLTIAAPSLPEDIFVLFSGSKVTNRNYAVTNGGFEGSWSNGEPSGWHSFNSATGSFVSFVKTTEQFKQSSDKRPGSQGSHSAMISSKIVAGAKANGNCTNGQINAGSMTADDASGNYNFSDPSNSNYNTPFVGNPDSVVFWAKYIPADKNPQNSVNKARVHAVVTTAARYQDPESQNYSSIKIADAALNYSATSSMGWQRLAVPFKYTSVNPASAAYMLITFSSNQSPGGGSSHSEGSISKTYYLDNVYIDDVEMVYNHALTSLTMNGKAVQFTGNSASVKQVYSDSDYDFVATMNGKGAKSFVGYDAANARVYIYVVAHNYSQARNYSVYTLQMAPPSKDTEYAYNATTCSNEPYSDENFSGLKKSGTYTAVIPNTQGGDSLITLTLKVNTAYTFPVSASIRPGEKYTWRGKEYSYTAEGDYTDAVKLKTVAGCDSVYTLELSVRAEDAVYEEELTACRYEDMVWHGKTLPTAETGVFTIYDSLKSVYGKDSVHVLSLTVRTAYRQEQTAYVSNENTDYYSWAGHADYDVQYPSGKVFEKQNSVMLINEGDYVLTERHTMSNGCDSAIVLHLKVSPIPVTYGDYTTTLCEGEQFTYSGTVYTESFNGEVRLPQPNIYGGDSIVRLAVNVLQSPKVHEYQTITTGEGGSWEGYDLSTFPIGERELKAYYYAANGCDSVMVLHLTVKPVELPTGGSETQQEKTEVRKEIRNGRLYIIRKDEGVYDLLGRKMRKEQ
;
A
#
# COMPACT_ATOMS: atom_id res chain seq x y z
N MET A 1 28.31 16.30 12.52
CA MET A 1 28.53 15.97 11.08
C MET A 1 29.69 14.97 10.98
N LYS A 2 29.40 13.70 11.08
CA LYS A 2 30.37 12.64 10.75
C LYS A 2 30.30 12.44 9.24
N ARG A 3 31.43 12.63 8.57
CA ARG A 3 31.56 12.44 7.11
C ARG A 3 31.39 10.95 6.81
N PHE A 4 30.40 10.63 6.00
CA PHE A 4 30.20 9.31 5.43
C PHE A 4 31.30 9.03 4.42
N CYS A 5 32.12 8.00 4.65
CA CYS A 5 33.02 7.45 3.64
C CYS A 5 32.35 6.21 3.05
N ILE A 6 31.72 6.34 1.89
CA ILE A 6 31.36 5.17 1.09
C ILE A 6 32.64 4.69 0.40
N ALA A 7 33.03 3.45 0.64
CA ALA A 7 34.16 2.86 -0.03
C ALA A 7 33.86 2.74 -1.54
N LEU A 8 34.58 3.51 -2.35
CA LEU A 8 34.49 3.59 -3.81
C LEU A 8 34.75 2.23 -4.45
N ILE A 9 33.72 1.61 -5.03
CA ILE A 9 33.91 0.67 -6.14
C ILE A 9 33.60 1.46 -7.41
N PRO A 10 34.57 1.71 -8.31
CA PRO A 10 34.30 2.43 -9.53
C PRO A 10 33.44 1.57 -10.45
N ALA A 11 32.16 1.87 -10.55
CA ALA A 11 31.31 1.35 -11.62
C ALA A 11 31.68 2.11 -12.91
N LEU A 12 32.33 1.42 -13.84
CA LEU A 12 32.62 1.92 -15.17
C LEU A 12 31.31 1.98 -15.97
N TRP A 13 30.62 3.09 -15.94
CA TRP A 13 29.48 3.35 -16.83
C TRP A 13 29.98 3.89 -18.17
N LEU A 14 30.06 3.03 -19.19
CA LEU A 14 30.12 3.48 -20.58
C LEU A 14 28.75 4.11 -20.91
N ALA A 15 28.77 5.36 -21.37
CA ALA A 15 27.60 6.03 -21.94
C ALA A 15 27.19 5.31 -23.25
N ALA A 16 26.39 4.27 -23.11
CA ALA A 16 25.69 3.65 -24.21
C ALA A 16 24.42 4.46 -24.48
N SER A 17 24.08 4.63 -25.76
CA SER A 17 22.79 5.18 -26.18
C SER A 17 21.66 4.47 -25.44
N VAL A 18 20.94 5.19 -24.54
CA VAL A 18 19.86 4.62 -23.75
C VAL A 18 18.71 4.28 -24.69
N SER A 19 18.63 3.03 -25.11
CA SER A 19 17.39 2.50 -25.69
C SER A 19 16.33 2.45 -24.59
N ALA A 20 15.09 2.84 -24.90
CA ALA A 20 14.00 2.74 -23.95
C ALA A 20 13.88 1.31 -23.41
N VAL A 21 13.84 1.15 -22.09
CA VAL A 21 13.67 -0.13 -21.42
C VAL A 21 12.23 -0.31 -20.98
N SER A 22 11.68 -1.50 -21.20
CA SER A 22 10.36 -1.86 -20.70
C SER A 22 10.46 -2.53 -19.33
N VAL A 23 9.34 -2.59 -18.60
CA VAL A 23 9.25 -3.33 -17.33
C VAL A 23 9.69 -4.79 -17.51
N ASN A 24 9.29 -5.43 -18.61
CA ASN A 24 9.67 -6.80 -18.90
C ASN A 24 11.18 -7.00 -19.09
N ASP A 25 11.90 -6.00 -19.58
CA ASP A 25 13.35 -6.08 -19.79
C ASP A 25 14.11 -6.03 -18.48
N VAL A 26 13.63 -5.20 -17.52
CA VAL A 26 14.33 -4.93 -16.27
C VAL A 26 13.95 -5.89 -15.14
N THR A 27 12.82 -6.58 -15.22
CA THR A 27 12.41 -7.54 -14.18
C THR A 27 13.33 -8.75 -14.12
N GLY A 28 13.54 -9.28 -12.92
CA GLY A 28 14.42 -10.41 -12.66
C GLY A 28 14.99 -10.42 -11.25
N LEU A 29 15.90 -11.37 -11.03
CA LEU A 29 16.72 -11.44 -9.83
C LEU A 29 18.06 -10.75 -10.10
N PHE A 30 18.46 -9.85 -9.20
CA PHE A 30 19.75 -9.18 -9.23
C PHE A 30 20.57 -9.59 -8.02
N ARG A 31 21.89 -9.70 -8.18
CA ARG A 31 22.81 -10.03 -7.10
C ARG A 31 24.00 -9.06 -7.11
N GLY A 32 24.34 -8.54 -5.93
CA GLY A 32 25.36 -7.53 -5.84
C GLY A 32 25.76 -7.19 -4.42
N SER A 33 26.21 -5.97 -4.25
CA SER A 33 26.57 -5.38 -2.96
C SER A 33 25.43 -4.52 -2.42
N LEU A 34 25.28 -4.53 -1.12
CA LEU A 34 24.39 -3.66 -0.37
C LEU A 34 25.25 -2.83 0.57
N ASN A 35 25.27 -1.53 0.37
CA ASN A 35 25.90 -0.59 1.30
C ASN A 35 24.82 -0.03 2.23
N ILE A 36 25.05 -0.08 3.53
CA ILE A 36 24.14 0.39 4.57
C ILE A 36 24.94 1.30 5.49
N ALA A 37 24.67 2.60 5.47
CA ALA A 37 25.35 3.58 6.32
C ALA A 37 26.89 3.50 6.28
N GLY A 38 27.45 3.11 5.11
CA GLY A 38 28.90 2.96 4.89
C GLY A 38 29.43 1.52 4.97
N ASP A 39 28.71 0.60 5.58
CA ASP A 39 29.09 -0.82 5.63
C ASP A 39 28.62 -1.56 4.37
N THR A 40 29.49 -2.36 3.77
CA THR A 40 29.20 -3.07 2.52
C THR A 40 29.04 -4.57 2.74
N TYR A 41 27.90 -5.11 2.33
CA TYR A 41 27.54 -6.54 2.38
C TYR A 41 27.49 -7.11 0.96
N GLN A 42 28.29 -8.13 0.67
CA GLN A 42 28.37 -8.75 -0.64
C GLN A 42 27.34 -9.88 -0.82
N GLY A 43 27.03 -10.19 -2.08
CA GLY A 43 26.20 -11.33 -2.47
C GLY A 43 24.72 -11.20 -2.13
N LYS A 44 24.23 -9.99 -1.85
CA LYS A 44 22.82 -9.74 -1.58
C LYS A 44 21.98 -9.88 -2.86
N GLU A 45 20.78 -10.41 -2.70
CA GLU A 45 19.84 -10.66 -3.80
C GLU A 45 18.64 -9.73 -3.67
N VAL A 46 18.22 -9.16 -4.79
CA VAL A 46 17.06 -8.28 -4.92
C VAL A 46 16.17 -8.80 -6.04
N TYR A 47 14.87 -8.91 -5.80
CA TYR A 47 13.88 -9.23 -6.82
C TYR A 47 13.28 -7.94 -7.34
N ILE A 48 13.27 -7.80 -8.67
CA ILE A 48 12.52 -6.76 -9.37
C ILE A 48 11.35 -7.44 -10.06
N LEU A 49 10.15 -7.22 -9.55
CA LEU A 49 8.90 -7.79 -10.08
C LEU A 49 8.18 -6.72 -10.90
N PRO A 50 7.34 -7.10 -11.88
CA PRO A 50 6.43 -6.15 -12.49
C PRO A 50 5.49 -5.56 -11.45
N GLY A 51 5.20 -4.27 -11.56
CA GLY A 51 4.13 -3.63 -10.81
C GLY A 51 2.76 -3.92 -11.41
N THR A 52 1.71 -3.35 -10.82
CA THR A 52 0.33 -3.51 -11.31
C THR A 52 0.02 -2.67 -12.54
N SER A 53 0.86 -1.68 -12.86
CA SER A 53 0.83 -0.91 -14.10
C SER A 53 1.97 -1.33 -15.02
N GLY A 54 1.80 -1.17 -16.34
CA GLY A 54 2.83 -1.49 -17.33
C GLY A 54 4.09 -0.60 -17.26
N SER A 55 4.08 0.44 -16.42
CA SER A 55 5.18 1.40 -16.24
C SER A 55 5.71 1.43 -14.80
N SER A 56 5.41 0.43 -13.99
CA SER A 56 5.89 0.34 -12.61
C SER A 56 6.56 -1.00 -12.32
N VAL A 57 7.43 -1.00 -11.33
CA VAL A 57 8.09 -2.20 -10.81
C VAL A 57 7.88 -2.31 -9.31
N THR A 58 8.01 -3.52 -8.79
CA THR A 58 8.07 -3.76 -7.35
C THR A 58 9.50 -4.16 -6.99
N PHE A 59 10.09 -3.46 -6.05
CA PHE A 59 11.41 -3.75 -5.51
C PHE A 59 11.27 -4.59 -4.24
N VAL A 60 12.03 -5.69 -4.16
CA VAL A 60 12.04 -6.56 -2.99
C VAL A 60 13.49 -6.85 -2.59
N LEU A 61 13.86 -6.44 -1.39
CA LEU A 61 15.12 -6.80 -0.72
C LEU A 61 14.81 -7.69 0.47
N PRO A 62 15.01 -9.01 0.37
CA PRO A 62 14.73 -9.96 1.45
C PRO A 62 15.73 -9.84 2.61
N ASP A 63 15.25 -10.15 3.82
CA ASP A 63 16.05 -10.25 5.06
C ASP A 63 16.99 -9.06 5.25
N PHE A 64 16.42 -7.85 5.17
CA PHE A 64 17.17 -6.64 5.44
C PHE A 64 17.59 -6.60 6.91
N ARG A 65 18.88 -6.36 7.13
CA ARG A 65 19.47 -6.33 8.48
C ARG A 65 20.25 -5.05 8.69
N TYR A 66 20.07 -4.46 9.87
CA TYR A 66 20.83 -3.31 10.33
C TYR A 66 21.32 -3.55 11.76
N ASN A 67 22.62 -3.32 12.01
CA ASN A 67 23.27 -3.59 13.30
C ASN A 67 22.98 -5.02 13.86
N ALA A 68 23.05 -6.02 12.97
CA ALA A 68 22.77 -7.44 13.25
C ALA A 68 21.28 -7.76 13.53
N ALA A 69 20.41 -6.78 13.71
CA ALA A 69 18.97 -7.00 13.84
C ALA A 69 18.33 -7.24 12.46
N SER A 70 17.45 -8.23 12.36
CA SER A 70 16.62 -8.42 11.16
C SER A 70 15.47 -7.41 11.21
N LEU A 71 15.34 -6.62 10.17
CA LEU A 71 14.24 -5.66 9.99
C LEU A 71 13.17 -6.18 9.02
N GLY A 72 13.30 -7.45 8.61
CA GLY A 72 12.37 -8.09 7.67
C GLY A 72 12.68 -7.78 6.20
N ASP A 73 11.67 -7.95 5.35
CA ASP A 73 11.80 -7.69 3.91
C ASP A 73 11.45 -6.23 3.60
N ILE A 74 12.27 -5.57 2.78
CA ILE A 74 11.89 -4.30 2.19
C ILE A 74 11.12 -4.60 0.91
N VAL A 75 9.83 -4.33 0.89
CA VAL A 75 8.96 -4.51 -0.28
C VAL A 75 8.34 -3.17 -0.65
N LEU A 76 8.71 -2.65 -1.81
CA LEU A 76 8.19 -1.38 -2.33
C LEU A 76 7.35 -1.66 -3.58
N PRO A 77 6.02 -1.80 -3.46
CA PRO A 77 5.15 -2.09 -4.59
C PRO A 77 4.98 -0.88 -5.50
N ASN A 78 4.81 -1.14 -6.79
CA ASN A 78 4.36 -0.17 -7.79
C ASN A 78 5.22 1.09 -7.93
N ILE A 79 6.54 0.99 -7.79
CA ILE A 79 7.44 2.12 -8.02
C ILE A 79 7.36 2.55 -9.49
N PRO A 80 6.99 3.79 -9.80
CA PRO A 80 7.00 4.30 -11.17
C PRO A 80 8.41 4.23 -11.77
N MET A 81 8.49 3.78 -13.02
CA MET A 81 9.74 3.64 -13.76
C MET A 81 9.66 4.40 -15.09
N GLY A 82 10.61 5.31 -15.30
CA GLY A 82 10.78 6.00 -16.58
C GLY A 82 11.30 5.06 -17.69
N SER A 83 11.16 5.48 -18.93
CA SER A 83 11.66 4.73 -20.10
C SER A 83 13.19 4.54 -20.13
N ASN A 84 13.93 5.27 -19.32
CA ASN A 84 15.36 5.08 -19.11
C ASN A 84 15.70 4.15 -17.95
N GLY A 85 14.71 3.51 -17.32
CA GLY A 85 14.88 2.64 -16.15
C GLY A 85 14.95 3.37 -14.81
N ARG A 86 14.81 4.71 -14.79
CA ARG A 86 14.88 5.51 -13.58
C ARG A 86 13.65 5.29 -12.71
N LEU A 87 13.88 5.03 -11.44
CA LEU A 87 12.82 4.86 -10.45
C LEU A 87 12.48 6.19 -9.77
N THR A 88 11.19 6.42 -9.54
CA THR A 88 10.70 7.62 -8.84
C THR A 88 9.70 7.20 -7.78
N LEU A 89 10.04 7.38 -6.51
CA LEU A 89 9.13 7.13 -5.37
C LEU A 89 9.50 8.10 -4.26
N GLU A 90 8.67 9.10 -4.04
CA GLU A 90 8.94 10.11 -3.03
C GLU A 90 8.77 9.55 -1.61
N LYS A 91 7.75 8.73 -1.39
CA LYS A 91 7.45 8.21 -0.07
C LYS A 91 6.64 6.92 -0.12
N ALA A 92 7.09 5.88 0.59
CA ALA A 92 6.32 4.69 0.89
C ALA A 92 6.42 4.36 2.39
N THR A 93 5.41 3.67 2.90
CA THR A 93 5.42 3.16 4.28
C THR A 93 5.87 1.73 4.29
N LEU A 94 6.84 1.41 5.15
CA LEU A 94 7.27 0.06 5.49
C LEU A 94 6.95 -0.24 6.95
N TYR A 95 6.62 -1.51 7.23
CA TYR A 95 6.56 -2.02 8.59
C TYR A 95 7.84 -2.79 8.88
N ILE A 96 8.59 -2.33 9.90
CA ILE A 96 9.84 -2.95 10.31
C ILE A 96 9.54 -3.96 11.42
N LYS A 97 9.75 -5.24 11.15
CA LYS A 97 9.77 -6.30 12.16
C LYS A 97 11.19 -6.43 12.71
N PRO A 98 11.44 -6.70 14.00
CA PRO A 98 10.51 -7.06 15.07
C PRO A 98 10.03 -5.87 15.94
N ILE A 99 10.44 -4.64 15.63
CA ILE A 99 10.14 -3.48 16.50
C ILE A 99 8.74 -2.93 16.31
N SER A 100 7.93 -3.53 15.43
CA SER A 100 6.55 -3.12 15.14
C SER A 100 6.42 -1.61 14.86
N GLU A 101 7.43 -1.06 14.22
CA GLU A 101 7.56 0.36 13.97
C GLU A 101 7.34 0.68 12.51
N ARG A 102 6.75 1.84 12.27
CA ARG A 102 6.50 2.34 10.93
C ARG A 102 7.73 3.12 10.44
N ALA A 103 8.29 2.70 9.31
CA ALA A 103 9.31 3.44 8.61
C ALA A 103 8.76 4.09 7.34
N THR A 104 9.32 5.24 7.01
CA THR A 104 9.15 5.86 5.69
C THR A 104 10.34 5.50 4.83
N VAL A 105 10.08 5.08 3.58
CA VAL A 105 11.11 4.79 2.59
C VAL A 105 10.91 5.67 1.36
N SER A 106 12.00 6.25 0.90
CA SER A 106 12.04 7.05 -0.33
C SER A 106 13.10 6.51 -1.28
N VAL A 107 12.84 6.58 -2.57
CA VAL A 107 13.83 6.29 -3.63
C VAL A 107 14.55 7.59 -3.98
N ILE A 108 15.86 7.59 -3.84
CA ILE A 108 16.69 8.79 -4.02
C ILE A 108 17.31 8.83 -5.41
N ASN A 109 17.36 10.02 -5.98
CA ASN A 109 18.04 10.33 -7.24
C ASN A 109 18.85 11.59 -7.09
N GLY A 110 19.97 11.68 -7.83
CA GLY A 110 20.79 12.87 -7.86
C GLY A 110 21.64 13.09 -6.59
N LEU A 111 21.90 12.04 -5.80
CA LEU A 111 22.81 12.16 -4.67
C LEU A 111 24.25 12.34 -5.19
N GLU A 112 24.88 13.46 -4.86
CA GLU A 112 26.28 13.73 -5.20
C GLU A 112 27.20 13.39 -4.03
N GLU A 113 28.16 12.49 -4.27
CA GLU A 113 29.18 12.16 -3.30
C GLU A 113 30.52 11.91 -4.00
N GLY A 114 31.57 12.59 -3.58
CA GLY A 114 32.90 12.45 -4.17
C GLY A 114 33.00 12.77 -5.66
N GLY A 115 32.10 13.63 -6.20
CA GLY A 115 32.02 13.96 -7.63
C GLY A 115 31.26 12.93 -8.46
N THR A 116 30.63 11.94 -7.84
CA THR A 116 29.76 10.94 -8.48
C THR A 116 28.30 11.21 -8.14
N VAL A 117 27.44 11.22 -9.18
CA VAL A 117 25.98 11.34 -9.01
C VAL A 117 25.34 9.95 -9.00
N TYR A 118 24.70 9.60 -7.90
CA TYR A 118 23.99 8.34 -7.73
C TYR A 118 22.51 8.51 -8.06
N ASN A 119 22.00 7.63 -8.92
CA ASN A 119 20.58 7.56 -9.29
C ASN A 119 20.05 6.15 -9.04
N SER A 120 18.78 6.04 -8.76
CA SER A 120 18.08 4.76 -8.71
C SER A 120 17.61 4.38 -10.10
N GLU A 121 18.32 3.45 -10.73
CA GLU A 121 18.07 3.03 -12.12
C GLU A 121 18.17 1.50 -12.26
N ILE A 122 17.26 0.92 -13.03
CA ILE A 122 17.28 -0.50 -13.36
C ILE A 122 17.40 -0.64 -14.87
N GLY A 123 18.50 -1.26 -15.28
CA GLY A 123 18.74 -1.62 -16.67
C GLY A 123 18.43 -3.09 -16.95
N THR A 124 18.69 -3.52 -18.18
CA THR A 124 18.49 -4.90 -18.62
C THR A 124 19.45 -5.90 -17.95
N SER A 125 20.63 -5.45 -17.54
CA SER A 125 21.69 -6.28 -16.97
C SER A 125 22.18 -5.86 -15.59
N SER A 126 21.86 -4.63 -15.14
CA SER A 126 22.31 -4.09 -13.86
C SER A 126 21.21 -3.30 -13.18
N ALA A 127 21.29 -3.18 -11.87
CA ALA A 127 20.40 -2.35 -11.05
C ALA A 127 21.24 -1.59 -10.01
N GLN A 128 20.93 -0.32 -9.86
CA GLN A 128 21.38 0.52 -8.77
C GLN A 128 20.15 1.15 -8.13
N VAL A 129 19.94 0.92 -6.83
CA VAL A 129 18.77 1.44 -6.12
C VAL A 129 19.23 2.05 -4.81
N LEU A 130 19.01 3.34 -4.66
CA LEU A 130 19.32 4.10 -3.46
C LEU A 130 18.03 4.43 -2.71
N LEU A 131 17.98 4.04 -1.45
CA LEU A 131 16.85 4.24 -0.56
C LEU A 131 17.29 5.06 0.66
N THR A 132 16.38 5.87 1.19
CA THR A 132 16.43 6.36 2.56
C THR A 132 15.34 5.69 3.37
N ILE A 133 15.68 5.29 4.60
CA ILE A 133 14.74 4.68 5.56
C ILE A 133 14.77 5.55 6.81
N ALA A 134 13.64 6.17 7.09
CA ALA A 134 13.41 6.99 8.29
C ALA A 134 12.41 6.28 9.20
N ALA A 135 12.76 6.12 10.48
CA ALA A 135 11.87 5.56 11.49
C ALA A 135 12.08 6.27 12.83
N PRO A 136 11.05 6.41 13.69
CA PRO A 136 11.15 7.12 14.97
C PRO A 136 12.23 6.60 15.92
N SER A 137 12.52 5.28 15.89
CA SER A 137 13.56 4.66 16.71
C SER A 137 14.98 4.86 16.18
N LEU A 138 15.11 5.36 14.94
CA LEU A 138 16.40 5.60 14.33
C LEU A 138 16.89 7.02 14.67
N PRO A 139 18.15 7.18 15.11
CA PRO A 139 18.70 8.50 15.45
C PRO A 139 18.92 9.39 14.21
N GLU A 140 18.99 8.79 13.03
CA GLU A 140 19.15 9.43 11.73
C GLU A 140 18.64 8.51 10.63
N ASP A 141 18.34 9.06 9.45
CA ASP A 141 17.91 8.30 8.29
C ASP A 141 19.00 7.33 7.83
N ILE A 142 18.61 6.09 7.56
CA ILE A 142 19.52 5.07 7.03
C ILE A 142 19.56 5.17 5.51
N PHE A 143 20.75 5.37 4.96
CA PHE A 143 20.98 5.26 3.52
C PHE A 143 21.32 3.82 3.15
N VAL A 144 20.61 3.29 2.16
CA VAL A 144 20.79 1.92 1.65
C VAL A 144 21.00 1.99 0.15
N LEU A 145 22.19 1.60 -0.30
CA LEU A 145 22.52 1.52 -1.72
C LEU A 145 22.72 0.07 -2.13
N PHE A 146 21.85 -0.42 -2.98
CA PHE A 146 22.05 -1.69 -3.69
C PHE A 146 22.68 -1.41 -5.05
N SER A 147 23.74 -2.16 -5.40
CA SER A 147 24.35 -2.18 -6.73
C SER A 147 24.62 -3.61 -7.13
N GLY A 148 24.03 -4.07 -8.23
CA GLY A 148 24.15 -5.46 -8.62
C GLY A 148 23.88 -5.73 -10.10
N SER A 149 24.19 -6.96 -10.52
CA SER A 149 23.96 -7.45 -11.87
C SER A 149 22.82 -8.49 -11.89
N LYS A 150 22.12 -8.56 -13.03
CA LYS A 150 21.07 -9.55 -13.24
C LYS A 150 21.64 -10.97 -13.21
N VAL A 151 20.99 -11.85 -12.46
CA VAL A 151 21.38 -13.24 -12.37
C VAL A 151 20.87 -13.99 -13.61
N THR A 152 21.80 -14.44 -14.46
CA THR A 152 21.48 -15.16 -15.71
C THR A 152 22.16 -16.53 -15.81
N ASN A 153 23.07 -16.82 -14.89
CA ASN A 153 23.94 -18.01 -14.95
C ASN A 153 23.44 -19.20 -14.11
N ARG A 154 22.21 -19.14 -13.60
CA ARG A 154 21.59 -20.26 -12.86
C ARG A 154 20.74 -21.09 -13.78
N ASN A 155 20.92 -22.41 -13.77
CA ASN A 155 20.10 -23.33 -14.54
C ASN A 155 19.01 -23.97 -13.68
N TYR A 156 17.77 -23.77 -14.07
CA TYR A 156 16.55 -24.32 -13.46
C TYR A 156 15.72 -25.15 -14.45
N ALA A 157 16.18 -25.30 -15.68
CA ALA A 157 15.45 -25.96 -16.74
C ALA A 157 16.17 -27.20 -17.25
N VAL A 158 15.46 -28.06 -17.94
CA VAL A 158 16.01 -29.19 -18.70
C VAL A 158 16.63 -28.65 -20.00
N THR A 159 17.89 -28.94 -20.21
CA THR A 159 18.55 -28.56 -21.47
C THR A 159 17.95 -29.38 -22.61
N ASN A 160 17.51 -28.71 -23.70
CA ASN A 160 16.95 -29.32 -24.88
C ASN A 160 15.85 -30.36 -24.59
N GLY A 161 14.91 -30.02 -23.68
CA GLY A 161 13.81 -30.90 -23.26
C GLY A 161 12.82 -31.25 -24.39
N GLY A 162 12.74 -30.41 -25.43
CA GLY A 162 11.95 -30.69 -26.65
C GLY A 162 12.68 -31.47 -27.72
N PHE A 163 13.96 -31.85 -27.52
CA PHE A 163 14.80 -32.60 -28.45
C PHE A 163 15.00 -31.95 -29.84
N GLU A 164 14.83 -30.65 -29.93
CA GLU A 164 14.92 -29.84 -31.16
C GLU A 164 16.37 -29.43 -31.49
N GLY A 165 17.29 -29.58 -30.55
CA GLY A 165 18.69 -29.25 -30.76
C GLY A 165 19.36 -30.11 -31.82
N SER A 166 20.60 -29.75 -32.21
CA SER A 166 21.38 -30.50 -33.18
C SER A 166 21.55 -31.95 -32.76
N TRP A 167 21.35 -32.86 -33.70
CA TRP A 167 21.58 -34.28 -33.53
C TRP A 167 22.93 -34.67 -34.16
N SER A 168 23.78 -35.34 -33.40
CA SER A 168 25.08 -35.82 -33.79
C SER A 168 25.27 -37.25 -33.30
N ASN A 169 25.73 -38.15 -34.15
CA ASN A 169 25.88 -39.57 -33.80
C ASN A 169 24.59 -40.22 -33.25
N GLY A 170 23.43 -39.76 -33.70
CA GLY A 170 22.15 -40.27 -33.24
C GLY A 170 21.72 -39.75 -31.88
N GLU A 171 22.38 -38.72 -31.32
CA GLU A 171 22.08 -38.11 -30.04
C GLU A 171 21.83 -36.61 -30.22
N PRO A 172 20.78 -36.05 -29.62
CA PRO A 172 20.59 -34.61 -29.57
C PRO A 172 21.49 -33.98 -28.51
N SER A 173 21.79 -32.69 -28.66
CA SER A 173 22.62 -31.99 -27.66
C SER A 173 22.02 -32.09 -26.27
N GLY A 174 22.86 -32.44 -25.26
CA GLY A 174 22.48 -32.55 -23.85
C GLY A 174 21.76 -33.86 -23.48
N TRP A 175 21.60 -34.79 -24.40
CA TRP A 175 21.03 -36.13 -24.18
C TRP A 175 21.88 -37.23 -24.79
N HIS A 176 22.01 -38.32 -24.03
CA HIS A 176 22.92 -39.40 -24.32
C HIS A 176 22.22 -40.76 -24.36
N SER A 177 22.76 -41.66 -25.09
CA SER A 177 22.26 -43.03 -25.32
C SER A 177 23.39 -44.02 -25.21
N PHE A 178 23.17 -45.22 -25.69
CA PHE A 178 24.24 -46.20 -25.82
C PHE A 178 25.35 -45.81 -26.81
N ASN A 179 25.11 -44.83 -27.70
CA ASN A 179 26.08 -44.34 -28.65
C ASN A 179 27.28 -43.66 -28.00
N SER A 180 27.06 -42.99 -26.86
CA SER A 180 28.08 -42.33 -26.06
C SER A 180 28.40 -43.09 -24.75
N ALA A 181 27.88 -44.31 -24.59
CA ALA A 181 28.05 -45.12 -23.40
C ALA A 181 29.53 -45.55 -23.16
N THR A 182 29.81 -45.91 -21.93
CA THR A 182 31.06 -46.47 -21.45
C THR A 182 30.82 -47.87 -20.87
N GLY A 183 31.87 -48.56 -20.48
CA GLY A 183 31.80 -49.92 -19.87
C GLY A 183 32.31 -51.06 -20.79
N SER A 184 32.49 -52.22 -20.20
CA SER A 184 33.14 -53.39 -20.87
C SER A 184 32.33 -53.94 -22.01
N PHE A 185 31.02 -53.78 -22.04
CA PHE A 185 30.10 -54.29 -23.05
C PHE A 185 29.58 -53.26 -24.04
N VAL A 186 30.12 -52.04 -23.98
CA VAL A 186 29.67 -50.91 -24.83
C VAL A 186 29.72 -51.25 -26.33
N SER A 187 30.66 -52.04 -26.80
CA SER A 187 30.76 -52.42 -28.21
C SER A 187 29.55 -53.21 -28.72
N PHE A 188 28.86 -53.94 -27.89
CA PHE A 188 27.65 -54.68 -28.25
C PHE A 188 26.41 -53.79 -28.39
N VAL A 189 26.34 -52.68 -27.59
CA VAL A 189 25.17 -51.80 -27.53
C VAL A 189 25.28 -50.60 -28.47
N LYS A 190 26.49 -50.10 -28.76
CA LYS A 190 26.71 -48.95 -29.67
C LYS A 190 26.19 -49.14 -31.10
N THR A 191 26.15 -50.43 -31.59
CA THR A 191 25.69 -50.77 -32.92
C THR A 191 24.19 -50.88 -33.07
N THR A 192 23.47 -50.68 -32.02
CA THR A 192 22.01 -50.82 -31.95
C THR A 192 21.32 -49.47 -31.90
N GLU A 193 20.74 -49.00 -32.93
CA GLU A 193 20.03 -47.74 -33.00
C GLU A 193 18.80 -47.69 -32.02
N GLN A 194 19.08 -47.65 -30.75
CA GLN A 194 18.05 -47.64 -29.69
C GLN A 194 17.51 -46.25 -29.39
N PHE A 195 18.16 -45.21 -29.87
CA PHE A 195 17.75 -43.82 -29.67
C PHE A 195 17.84 -43.06 -30.98
N LYS A 196 16.78 -42.36 -31.39
CA LYS A 196 16.75 -41.60 -32.62
C LYS A 196 15.71 -40.51 -32.64
N GLN A 197 15.91 -39.56 -33.54
CA GLN A 197 14.98 -38.49 -33.82
C GLN A 197 13.71 -39.06 -34.48
N SER A 198 12.57 -38.56 -34.11
CA SER A 198 11.26 -38.90 -34.65
C SER A 198 10.47 -37.65 -35.06
N SER A 199 9.78 -37.78 -36.21
CA SER A 199 8.80 -36.75 -36.62
C SER A 199 7.42 -36.92 -35.95
N ASP A 200 7.20 -38.05 -35.24
CA ASP A 200 5.98 -38.24 -34.43
C ASP A 200 6.12 -37.50 -33.11
N LYS A 201 5.58 -36.29 -33.08
CA LYS A 201 5.65 -35.37 -31.98
C LYS A 201 4.32 -35.27 -31.25
N ARG A 202 4.31 -34.73 -30.01
CA ARG A 202 3.07 -34.55 -29.28
C ARG A 202 2.10 -33.55 -29.96
N PRO A 203 0.79 -33.70 -29.81
CA PRO A 203 -0.18 -32.74 -30.32
C PRO A 203 0.07 -31.33 -29.74
N GLY A 204 0.09 -30.34 -30.61
CA GLY A 204 0.31 -28.94 -30.24
C GLY A 204 1.75 -28.58 -29.89
N SER A 205 2.75 -29.49 -30.10
CA SER A 205 4.17 -29.11 -29.97
C SER A 205 4.52 -28.01 -30.95
N GLN A 206 5.28 -27.01 -30.52
CA GLN A 206 5.87 -25.97 -31.37
C GLN A 206 7.13 -26.49 -32.07
N GLY A 207 7.71 -27.60 -31.56
CA GLY A 207 8.85 -28.28 -32.13
C GLY A 207 8.52 -29.06 -33.38
N SER A 208 9.54 -29.59 -34.03
CA SER A 208 9.46 -30.42 -35.25
C SER A 208 9.64 -31.91 -34.98
N HIS A 209 10.23 -32.23 -33.83
CA HIS A 209 10.69 -33.58 -33.53
C HIS A 209 10.34 -34.00 -32.09
N SER A 210 10.42 -35.29 -31.84
CA SER A 210 10.49 -35.91 -30.52
C SER A 210 11.69 -36.87 -30.46
N ALA A 211 12.03 -37.36 -29.31
CA ALA A 211 12.98 -38.45 -29.13
C ALA A 211 12.26 -39.79 -29.09
N MET A 212 12.75 -40.79 -29.81
CA MET A 212 12.24 -42.15 -29.74
C MET A 212 13.32 -43.07 -29.17
N ILE A 213 13.03 -43.74 -28.08
CA ILE A 213 13.85 -44.84 -27.54
C ILE A 213 13.16 -46.18 -27.80
N SER A 214 13.95 -47.16 -28.17
CA SER A 214 13.45 -48.51 -28.51
C SER A 214 14.25 -49.57 -27.78
N SER A 215 13.57 -50.61 -27.30
CA SER A 215 14.27 -51.81 -26.89
C SER A 215 14.87 -52.50 -28.14
N LYS A 216 15.93 -53.27 -27.96
CA LYS A 216 16.63 -54.03 -29.05
C LYS A 216 17.01 -55.40 -28.53
N ILE A 217 17.15 -56.31 -29.47
CA ILE A 217 17.77 -57.63 -29.19
C ILE A 217 19.27 -57.50 -29.34
N VAL A 218 19.97 -57.71 -28.25
CA VAL A 218 21.44 -57.70 -28.15
C VAL A 218 21.91 -59.06 -27.67
N ALA A 219 22.71 -59.73 -28.44
CA ALA A 219 23.23 -61.09 -28.14
C ALA A 219 22.13 -62.11 -27.68
N GLY A 220 20.94 -62.02 -28.28
CA GLY A 220 19.80 -62.88 -27.95
C GLY A 220 18.96 -62.45 -26.76
N ALA A 221 19.36 -61.41 -26.02
CA ALA A 221 18.56 -60.83 -24.94
C ALA A 221 17.92 -59.50 -25.39
N LYS A 222 16.74 -59.21 -24.90
CA LYS A 222 16.06 -57.90 -25.08
C LYS A 222 16.67 -56.87 -24.14
N ALA A 223 17.41 -55.91 -24.70
CA ALA A 223 17.97 -54.78 -23.98
C ALA A 223 17.03 -53.57 -24.04
N ASN A 224 16.89 -52.85 -22.95
CA ASN A 224 16.08 -51.65 -22.90
C ASN A 224 16.67 -50.52 -23.76
N GLY A 225 15.83 -49.72 -24.38
CA GLY A 225 16.21 -48.40 -24.83
C GLY A 225 16.34 -47.47 -23.62
N ASN A 226 17.41 -46.69 -23.58
CA ASN A 226 17.67 -45.67 -22.55
C ASN A 226 18.05 -44.35 -23.18
N CYS A 227 17.64 -43.29 -22.53
CA CYS A 227 18.04 -41.92 -22.84
C CYS A 227 18.26 -41.18 -21.50
N THR A 228 19.38 -40.45 -21.38
CA THR A 228 19.73 -39.73 -20.18
C THR A 228 20.44 -38.40 -20.49
N ASN A 229 20.38 -37.41 -19.62
CA ASN A 229 21.24 -36.22 -19.66
C ASN A 229 22.58 -36.41 -18.92
N GLY A 230 22.86 -37.62 -18.44
CA GLY A 230 24.16 -38.10 -17.96
C GLY A 230 24.83 -39.02 -18.96
N GLN A 231 25.61 -40.01 -18.48
CA GLN A 231 26.23 -41.03 -19.31
C GLN A 231 25.70 -42.42 -18.92
N ILE A 232 25.69 -43.34 -19.90
CA ILE A 232 25.31 -44.74 -19.70
C ILE A 232 26.58 -45.57 -19.45
N ASN A 233 26.59 -46.44 -18.43
CA ASN A 233 27.55 -47.49 -18.27
C ASN A 233 26.91 -48.82 -18.68
N ALA A 234 27.55 -49.51 -19.63
CA ALA A 234 27.19 -50.86 -20.07
C ALA A 234 28.36 -51.81 -19.70
N GLY A 235 28.43 -52.16 -18.43
CA GLY A 235 29.53 -52.87 -17.84
C GLY A 235 29.27 -54.34 -17.47
N SER A 236 28.01 -54.84 -17.66
CA SER A 236 27.60 -56.17 -17.28
C SER A 236 26.71 -56.81 -18.36
N MET A 237 26.88 -58.12 -18.61
CA MET A 237 25.98 -58.93 -19.41
C MET A 237 24.68 -59.27 -18.68
N THR A 238 24.68 -59.20 -17.37
CA THR A 238 23.48 -59.37 -16.55
C THR A 238 22.72 -58.05 -16.56
N ALA A 239 21.60 -58.00 -17.23
CA ALA A 239 20.90 -56.77 -17.55
C ALA A 239 20.41 -55.96 -16.37
N ASP A 240 20.06 -56.58 -15.23
CA ASP A 240 19.60 -56.00 -13.97
C ASP A 240 20.73 -55.79 -12.95
N ASP A 241 22.01 -55.99 -13.33
CA ASP A 241 23.14 -55.71 -12.48
C ASP A 241 23.37 -54.20 -12.39
N ALA A 242 22.82 -53.57 -11.36
CA ALA A 242 22.91 -52.14 -11.08
C ALA A 242 24.35 -51.66 -10.81
N SER A 243 25.29 -52.58 -10.48
CA SER A 243 26.69 -52.24 -10.29
C SER A 243 27.45 -52.09 -11.65
N GLY A 244 26.94 -52.77 -12.69
CA GLY A 244 27.49 -52.78 -14.04
C GLY A 244 26.69 -51.94 -15.05
N ASN A 245 25.40 -51.88 -14.91
CA ASN A 245 24.50 -51.26 -15.91
C ASN A 245 23.71 -50.09 -15.25
N TYR A 246 24.09 -48.87 -15.54
CA TYR A 246 23.47 -47.70 -14.93
C TYR A 246 23.66 -46.45 -15.79
N ASN A 247 22.79 -45.44 -15.55
CA ASN A 247 22.97 -44.06 -16.02
C ASN A 247 23.58 -43.25 -14.88
N PHE A 248 24.47 -42.31 -15.17
CA PHE A 248 25.13 -41.54 -14.10
C PHE A 248 25.43 -40.10 -14.53
N SER A 249 25.49 -39.24 -13.57
CA SER A 249 26.07 -37.90 -13.69
C SER A 249 27.58 -37.97 -13.42
N ASP A 250 28.38 -37.32 -14.28
CA ASP A 250 29.82 -37.24 -14.12
C ASP A 250 30.26 -35.80 -13.82
N PRO A 251 30.45 -35.44 -12.52
CA PRO A 251 30.88 -34.09 -12.15
C PRO A 251 32.18 -33.63 -12.79
N SER A 252 33.04 -34.59 -13.20
CA SER A 252 34.33 -34.31 -13.83
C SER A 252 34.27 -34.05 -15.32
N ASN A 253 33.12 -34.33 -15.96
CA ASN A 253 32.94 -34.21 -17.39
C ASN A 253 31.67 -33.42 -17.76
N SER A 254 31.84 -32.18 -18.22
CA SER A 254 30.74 -31.27 -18.56
C SER A 254 29.81 -31.77 -19.66
N ASN A 255 30.23 -32.77 -20.45
CA ASN A 255 29.35 -33.39 -21.44
C ASN A 255 28.29 -34.31 -20.82
N TYR A 256 28.61 -34.90 -19.65
CA TYR A 256 27.79 -35.88 -18.96
C TYR A 256 27.31 -35.46 -17.59
N ASN A 257 27.28 -34.16 -17.33
CA ASN A 257 26.61 -33.58 -16.17
C ASN A 257 25.69 -32.45 -16.64
N THR A 258 24.62 -32.27 -15.94
CA THR A 258 23.70 -31.13 -16.15
C THR A 258 23.74 -30.29 -14.88
N PRO A 259 24.48 -29.16 -14.87
CA PRO A 259 24.42 -28.22 -13.76
C PRO A 259 22.99 -27.77 -13.50
N PHE A 260 22.54 -27.81 -12.25
CA PHE A 260 21.17 -27.54 -11.89
C PHE A 260 21.08 -27.07 -10.44
N VAL A 261 20.45 -25.94 -10.21
CA VAL A 261 20.32 -25.32 -8.88
C VAL A 261 18.87 -25.17 -8.42
N GLY A 262 17.93 -25.83 -9.12
CA GLY A 262 16.51 -25.71 -8.86
C GLY A 262 15.96 -26.63 -7.77
N ASN A 263 14.87 -26.20 -7.16
CA ASN A 263 14.02 -27.02 -6.30
C ASN A 263 12.66 -27.18 -6.99
N PRO A 264 12.55 -28.01 -8.05
CA PRO A 264 11.32 -28.16 -8.79
C PRO A 264 10.24 -28.91 -8.00
N ASP A 265 8.99 -28.65 -8.29
CA ASP A 265 7.86 -29.37 -7.72
C ASP A 265 7.57 -30.66 -8.48
N SER A 266 7.74 -30.65 -9.80
CA SER A 266 7.56 -31.83 -10.63
C SER A 266 8.42 -31.76 -11.89
N VAL A 267 8.73 -32.91 -12.46
CA VAL A 267 9.12 -33.05 -13.85
C VAL A 267 7.88 -33.38 -14.67
N VAL A 268 7.70 -32.67 -15.78
CA VAL A 268 6.58 -32.84 -16.70
C VAL A 268 7.15 -33.18 -18.07
N PHE A 269 6.52 -34.12 -18.74
CA PHE A 269 6.90 -34.50 -20.09
C PHE A 269 5.72 -35.12 -20.84
N TRP A 270 5.79 -35.13 -22.14
CA TRP A 270 4.87 -35.86 -22.96
C TRP A 270 5.51 -37.20 -23.35
N ALA A 271 4.73 -38.28 -23.30
CA ALA A 271 5.18 -39.59 -23.65
C ALA A 271 4.11 -40.32 -24.52
N LYS A 272 4.59 -41.08 -25.49
CA LYS A 272 3.80 -42.05 -26.19
C LYS A 272 4.51 -43.40 -26.10
N TYR A 273 3.86 -44.35 -25.44
CA TYR A 273 4.41 -45.67 -25.24
C TYR A 273 3.68 -46.71 -26.08
N ILE A 274 4.42 -47.46 -26.84
CA ILE A 274 3.93 -48.61 -27.66
C ILE A 274 4.65 -49.84 -27.17
N PRO A 275 4.02 -50.68 -26.33
CA PRO A 275 4.61 -51.92 -25.84
C PRO A 275 4.79 -52.92 -26.98
N ALA A 276 5.74 -53.83 -26.84
CA ALA A 276 6.08 -54.84 -27.81
C ALA A 276 4.89 -55.75 -28.22
N ASP A 277 4.09 -56.14 -27.26
CA ASP A 277 2.86 -56.95 -27.45
C ASP A 277 1.64 -56.15 -27.93
N LYS A 278 1.79 -54.82 -28.08
CA LYS A 278 0.72 -53.88 -28.44
C LYS A 278 -0.52 -53.99 -27.53
N ASN A 279 -0.34 -54.49 -26.32
CA ASN A 279 -1.39 -54.61 -25.33
C ASN A 279 -1.24 -53.54 -24.20
N PRO A 280 -1.94 -52.40 -24.29
CA PRO A 280 -1.85 -51.35 -23.29
C PRO A 280 -2.45 -51.74 -21.92
N GLN A 281 -3.23 -52.82 -21.87
CA GLN A 281 -3.86 -53.33 -20.63
C GLN A 281 -2.94 -54.27 -19.86
N ASN A 282 -1.85 -54.70 -20.45
CA ASN A 282 -0.93 -55.60 -19.76
C ASN A 282 -0.18 -54.80 -18.68
N SER A 283 -0.38 -55.13 -17.41
CA SER A 283 0.14 -54.42 -16.25
C SER A 283 1.67 -54.44 -16.13
N VAL A 284 2.33 -55.35 -16.80
CA VAL A 284 3.81 -55.43 -16.84
C VAL A 284 4.43 -54.52 -17.90
N ASN A 285 3.63 -54.07 -18.85
CA ASN A 285 4.05 -53.13 -19.91
C ASN A 285 4.12 -51.70 -19.36
N LYS A 286 5.29 -51.33 -18.89
CA LYS A 286 5.54 -49.99 -18.38
C LYS A 286 6.87 -49.45 -18.87
N ALA A 287 6.88 -48.24 -19.32
CA ALA A 287 8.08 -47.42 -19.47
C ALA A 287 8.38 -46.70 -18.15
N ARG A 288 9.54 -46.11 -18.03
CA ARG A 288 10.01 -45.46 -16.81
C ARG A 288 10.63 -44.09 -17.08
N VAL A 289 10.39 -43.18 -16.18
CA VAL A 289 11.20 -41.97 -15.98
C VAL A 289 11.73 -41.92 -14.58
N HIS A 290 12.96 -41.44 -14.42
CA HIS A 290 13.53 -41.08 -13.12
C HIS A 290 14.35 -39.80 -13.25
N ALA A 291 13.97 -38.77 -12.53
CA ALA A 291 14.69 -37.51 -12.45
C ALA A 291 15.17 -37.30 -11.01
N VAL A 292 16.45 -37.00 -10.84
CA VAL A 292 17.10 -36.88 -9.53
C VAL A 292 17.91 -35.59 -9.45
N VAL A 293 17.68 -34.81 -8.39
CA VAL A 293 18.50 -33.63 -8.06
C VAL A 293 19.49 -34.01 -6.98
N THR A 294 20.76 -33.67 -7.19
CA THR A 294 21.86 -34.07 -6.31
C THR A 294 22.78 -32.92 -5.96
N THR A 295 23.58 -33.10 -4.92
CA THR A 295 24.72 -32.24 -4.60
C THR A 295 25.81 -32.35 -5.67
N ALA A 296 26.96 -31.67 -5.50
CA ALA A 296 28.10 -31.72 -6.41
C ALA A 296 28.87 -33.07 -6.41
N ALA A 297 28.16 -34.18 -6.29
CA ALA A 297 28.73 -35.54 -6.27
C ALA A 297 28.13 -36.42 -7.38
N ARG A 298 28.86 -37.44 -7.76
CA ARG A 298 28.41 -38.43 -8.73
C ARG A 298 27.21 -39.21 -8.20
N TYR A 299 26.22 -39.36 -9.03
CA TYR A 299 25.03 -40.17 -8.74
C TYR A 299 24.77 -41.14 -9.88
N GLN A 300 24.23 -42.33 -9.62
CA GLN A 300 23.81 -43.30 -10.64
C GLN A 300 22.38 -43.78 -10.42
N ASP A 301 21.75 -44.15 -11.54
CA ASP A 301 20.43 -44.78 -11.66
C ASP A 301 20.46 -46.03 -12.56
N PRO A 302 20.15 -47.23 -12.06
CA PRO A 302 19.71 -47.57 -10.71
C PRO A 302 20.83 -47.42 -9.66
N GLU A 303 20.41 -47.17 -8.41
CA GLU A 303 21.32 -47.03 -7.28
C GLU A 303 21.95 -48.41 -6.93
N SER A 304 23.31 -48.46 -6.84
CA SER A 304 24.06 -49.65 -6.39
C SER A 304 24.61 -49.48 -4.98
N GLN A 305 24.45 -48.30 -4.38
CA GLN A 305 24.90 -47.95 -3.01
C GLN A 305 23.96 -46.92 -2.38
N ASN A 306 24.21 -46.56 -1.15
CA ASN A 306 23.43 -45.54 -0.48
C ASN A 306 23.82 -44.11 -0.94
N TYR A 307 22.89 -43.37 -1.51
CA TYR A 307 23.06 -41.96 -1.95
C TYR A 307 22.30 -40.96 -1.07
N SER A 308 21.84 -41.37 0.13
CA SER A 308 20.98 -40.53 0.99
C SER A 308 21.66 -39.21 1.41
N SER A 309 23.01 -39.12 1.44
CA SER A 309 23.73 -37.89 1.79
C SER A 309 23.86 -36.89 0.64
N ILE A 310 23.62 -37.30 -0.57
CA ILE A 310 23.75 -36.43 -1.78
C ILE A 310 22.49 -36.27 -2.58
N LYS A 311 21.54 -37.16 -2.42
CA LYS A 311 20.23 -37.09 -3.10
C LYS A 311 19.33 -36.08 -2.42
N ILE A 312 19.03 -34.97 -3.10
CA ILE A 312 18.21 -33.89 -2.59
C ILE A 312 16.74 -34.19 -2.84
N ALA A 313 16.42 -34.57 -4.07
CA ALA A 313 15.05 -34.91 -4.47
C ALA A 313 15.05 -35.88 -5.62
N ASP A 314 14.01 -36.71 -5.71
CA ASP A 314 13.77 -37.59 -6.85
C ASP A 314 12.31 -37.63 -7.25
N ALA A 315 12.08 -37.85 -8.56
CA ALA A 315 10.79 -38.02 -9.18
C ALA A 315 10.83 -39.26 -10.07
N ALA A 316 10.16 -40.32 -9.67
CA ALA A 316 10.16 -41.61 -10.37
C ALA A 316 8.74 -42.02 -10.73
N LEU A 317 8.55 -42.48 -11.96
CA LEU A 317 7.26 -43.00 -12.44
C LEU A 317 7.48 -44.15 -13.41
N ASN A 318 6.83 -45.27 -13.15
CA ASN A 318 6.59 -46.32 -14.15
C ASN A 318 5.21 -46.09 -14.74
N TYR A 319 5.11 -45.89 -16.06
CA TYR A 319 3.86 -45.52 -16.73
C TYR A 319 3.51 -46.49 -17.86
N SER A 320 2.20 -46.76 -18.01
CA SER A 320 1.64 -47.56 -19.05
C SER A 320 1.30 -46.75 -20.28
N ALA A 321 1.09 -47.40 -21.40
CA ALA A 321 0.48 -46.79 -22.58
C ALA A 321 -0.96 -46.36 -22.28
N THR A 322 -1.43 -45.37 -23.02
CA THR A 322 -2.87 -45.06 -23.07
C THR A 322 -3.60 -46.17 -23.80
N SER A 323 -4.91 -46.33 -23.65
CA SER A 323 -5.71 -47.34 -24.36
C SER A 323 -5.56 -47.29 -25.88
N SER A 324 -5.35 -46.09 -26.41
CA SER A 324 -5.07 -45.87 -27.87
C SER A 324 -3.59 -45.89 -28.22
N MET A 325 -2.68 -46.13 -27.27
CA MET A 325 -1.23 -46.00 -27.43
C MET A 325 -0.83 -44.63 -28.01
N GLY A 326 -1.57 -43.58 -27.64
CA GLY A 326 -1.33 -42.20 -28.07
C GLY A 326 -0.48 -41.43 -27.05
N TRP A 327 -0.23 -40.16 -27.38
CA TRP A 327 0.47 -39.22 -26.52
C TRP A 327 -0.30 -38.91 -25.21
N GLN A 328 0.41 -38.86 -24.12
CA GLN A 328 -0.09 -38.47 -22.80
C GLN A 328 0.89 -37.48 -22.13
N ARG A 329 0.34 -36.54 -21.42
CA ARG A 329 1.11 -35.62 -20.55
C ARG A 329 1.23 -36.21 -19.17
N LEU A 330 2.45 -36.38 -18.70
CA LEU A 330 2.76 -36.94 -17.40
C LEU A 330 3.44 -35.89 -16.53
N ALA A 331 3.00 -35.81 -15.28
CA ALA A 331 3.58 -34.94 -14.28
C ALA A 331 3.98 -35.77 -13.06
N VAL A 332 5.27 -35.77 -12.74
CA VAL A 332 5.82 -36.57 -11.66
C VAL A 332 6.37 -35.67 -10.57
N PRO A 333 5.73 -35.63 -9.39
CA PRO A 333 6.18 -34.78 -8.30
C PRO A 333 7.51 -35.25 -7.71
N PHE A 334 8.37 -34.30 -7.37
CA PHE A 334 9.61 -34.58 -6.66
C PHE A 334 9.35 -34.86 -5.15
N LYS A 335 9.99 -35.92 -4.68
CA LYS A 335 10.06 -36.25 -3.25
C LYS A 335 11.39 -35.75 -2.71
N TYR A 336 11.35 -34.80 -1.80
CA TYR A 336 12.54 -34.22 -1.20
C TYR A 336 13.01 -35.02 -0.01
N THR A 337 14.32 -35.16 0.15
CA THR A 337 15.01 -35.80 1.28
C THR A 337 15.28 -34.76 2.37
N SER A 338 16.04 -35.14 3.39
CA SER A 338 16.56 -34.24 4.42
C SER A 338 17.82 -33.45 3.99
N VAL A 339 18.38 -33.72 2.83
CA VAL A 339 19.55 -32.99 2.31
C VAL A 339 19.14 -31.57 1.97
N ASN A 340 19.97 -30.59 2.36
CA ASN A 340 19.65 -29.18 2.14
C ASN A 340 19.44 -28.87 0.64
N PRO A 341 18.25 -28.43 0.23
CA PRO A 341 17.97 -28.11 -1.17
C PRO A 341 18.87 -27.02 -1.77
N ALA A 342 19.43 -26.13 -0.92
CA ALA A 342 20.35 -25.09 -1.38
C ALA A 342 21.69 -25.63 -1.87
N SER A 343 22.02 -26.92 -1.59
CA SER A 343 23.22 -27.62 -2.10
C SER A 343 23.02 -28.27 -3.47
N ALA A 344 21.89 -28.05 -4.15
CA ALA A 344 21.63 -28.56 -5.49
C ALA A 344 22.71 -28.11 -6.47
N ALA A 345 23.28 -29.05 -7.19
CA ALA A 345 24.36 -28.79 -8.14
C ALA A 345 24.15 -29.48 -9.48
N TYR A 346 23.58 -30.69 -9.49
CA TYR A 346 23.37 -31.47 -10.71
C TYR A 346 21.99 -32.12 -10.75
N MET A 347 21.54 -32.44 -11.96
CA MET A 347 20.32 -33.19 -12.24
C MET A 347 20.63 -34.34 -13.19
N LEU A 348 20.18 -35.54 -12.84
CA LEU A 348 20.16 -36.68 -13.73
C LEU A 348 18.71 -37.04 -14.07
N ILE A 349 18.42 -37.11 -15.36
CA ILE A 349 17.14 -37.63 -15.88
C ILE A 349 17.41 -38.86 -16.72
N THR A 350 16.65 -39.94 -16.50
CA THR A 350 16.71 -41.16 -17.22
C THR A 350 15.32 -41.53 -17.71
N PHE A 351 15.20 -41.83 -19.01
CA PHE A 351 14.05 -42.46 -19.57
C PHE A 351 14.43 -43.88 -20.02
N SER A 352 13.55 -44.86 -19.78
CA SER A 352 13.75 -46.23 -20.15
C SER A 352 12.49 -46.82 -20.80
N SER A 353 12.68 -47.64 -21.86
CA SER A 353 11.56 -48.32 -22.51
C SER A 353 10.94 -49.43 -21.67
N ASN A 354 11.49 -49.70 -20.47
CA ASN A 354 10.98 -50.70 -19.53
C ASN A 354 11.02 -50.12 -18.09
N GLN A 355 10.17 -50.68 -17.22
CA GLN A 355 10.09 -50.26 -15.80
C GLN A 355 11.35 -50.56 -14.96
N SER A 356 12.18 -51.51 -15.42
CA SER A 356 13.43 -51.88 -14.76
C SER A 356 14.59 -51.27 -15.55
N PRO A 357 15.20 -50.16 -15.03
CA PRO A 357 16.39 -49.57 -15.69
C PRO A 357 17.54 -50.52 -15.61
N GLY A 358 18.32 -50.63 -16.67
CA GLY A 358 19.41 -51.61 -16.76
C GLY A 358 18.94 -53.06 -16.93
N GLY A 359 17.68 -53.37 -16.61
CA GLY A 359 17.12 -54.67 -16.73
C GLY A 359 16.84 -55.07 -18.20
N GLY A 360 17.10 -56.29 -18.55
CA GLY A 360 16.47 -56.98 -19.66
C GLY A 360 14.98 -57.03 -19.41
N SER A 361 14.20 -57.31 -20.43
CA SER A 361 12.78 -57.43 -20.28
C SER A 361 12.41 -58.32 -19.10
N SER A 362 11.57 -57.85 -18.22
CA SER A 362 10.82 -58.67 -17.26
C SER A 362 9.87 -59.67 -17.96
N HIS A 363 9.82 -59.64 -19.30
CA HIS A 363 9.15 -60.61 -20.13
C HIS A 363 10.11 -61.69 -20.53
N SER A 364 10.13 -62.72 -19.75
CA SER A 364 10.57 -64.06 -20.26
C SER A 364 9.50 -64.49 -21.27
N GLU A 365 9.51 -63.97 -22.48
CA GLU A 365 8.77 -64.55 -23.56
C GLU A 365 9.53 -65.82 -23.91
N GLY A 366 8.96 -66.95 -23.45
CA GLY A 366 9.38 -68.24 -23.89
C GLY A 366 9.35 -68.27 -25.40
N SER A 367 10.47 -68.74 -25.99
CA SER A 367 10.74 -68.87 -27.43
C SER A 367 10.59 -67.56 -28.25
N ILE A 368 11.72 -67.05 -28.62
CA ILE A 368 11.89 -65.97 -29.60
C ILE A 368 11.36 -66.41 -30.95
N SER A 369 10.11 -66.22 -31.22
CA SER A 369 9.52 -66.33 -32.56
C SER A 369 10.10 -65.20 -33.43
N LYS A 370 10.32 -65.45 -34.71
CA LYS A 370 11.07 -64.62 -35.68
C LYS A 370 10.54 -63.19 -35.94
N THR A 371 9.55 -62.74 -35.25
CA THR A 371 9.03 -61.32 -35.32
C THR A 371 9.21 -60.67 -33.98
N TYR A 372 10.38 -60.04 -33.81
CA TYR A 372 10.69 -59.30 -32.57
C TYR A 372 9.91 -58.00 -32.50
N TYR A 373 8.89 -57.92 -31.67
CA TYR A 373 8.23 -56.69 -31.33
C TYR A 373 9.11 -55.95 -30.29
N LEU A 374 9.35 -54.66 -30.55
CA LEU A 374 10.16 -53.82 -29.70
C LEU A 374 9.27 -52.82 -28.95
N ASP A 375 9.57 -52.57 -27.69
CA ASP A 375 8.98 -51.46 -26.97
C ASP A 375 9.49 -50.17 -27.58
N ASN A 376 8.58 -49.23 -27.89
CA ASN A 376 8.94 -47.91 -28.34
C ASN A 376 8.36 -46.87 -27.43
N VAL A 377 9.19 -45.93 -27.01
CA VAL A 377 8.79 -44.77 -26.19
C VAL A 377 9.19 -43.52 -26.93
N TYR A 378 8.24 -42.67 -27.19
CA TYR A 378 8.47 -41.33 -27.70
C TYR A 378 8.37 -40.36 -26.54
N ILE A 379 9.26 -39.36 -26.49
CA ILE A 379 9.37 -38.40 -25.42
C ILE A 379 9.48 -37.02 -26.06
N ASP A 380 8.73 -36.06 -25.50
CA ASP A 380 8.71 -34.70 -26.01
C ASP A 380 8.49 -33.72 -24.83
N ASP A 381 8.98 -32.50 -24.98
CA ASP A 381 8.77 -31.36 -24.08
C ASP A 381 8.96 -31.70 -22.58
N VAL A 382 10.17 -32.13 -22.22
CA VAL A 382 10.57 -32.38 -20.83
C VAL A 382 10.86 -31.07 -20.16
N GLU A 383 10.12 -30.75 -19.09
CA GLU A 383 10.24 -29.50 -18.38
C GLU A 383 10.19 -29.67 -16.84
N MET A 384 10.80 -28.72 -16.13
CA MET A 384 10.71 -28.62 -14.69
C MET A 384 9.64 -27.61 -14.32
N VAL A 385 8.70 -27.97 -13.45
CA VAL A 385 7.63 -27.12 -12.97
C VAL A 385 8.00 -26.56 -11.60
N TYR A 386 7.79 -25.26 -11.44
CA TYR A 386 7.99 -24.53 -10.23
C TYR A 386 6.70 -23.80 -9.87
N ASN A 387 5.99 -24.34 -8.89
CA ASN A 387 4.73 -23.77 -8.46
C ASN A 387 4.97 -22.46 -7.68
N HIS A 388 4.02 -21.57 -7.78
CA HIS A 388 4.08 -20.28 -7.12
C HIS A 388 2.68 -19.78 -6.70
N ALA A 389 1.78 -20.71 -6.39
CA ALA A 389 0.46 -20.34 -5.90
C ALA A 389 0.43 -20.32 -4.37
N LEU A 390 -0.30 -19.35 -3.86
CA LEU A 390 -0.66 -19.28 -2.45
C LEU A 390 -1.72 -20.34 -2.16
N THR A 391 -1.49 -21.18 -1.17
CA THR A 391 -2.45 -22.21 -0.73
C THR A 391 -3.24 -21.75 0.48
N SER A 392 -2.65 -20.95 1.34
CA SER A 392 -3.35 -20.30 2.43
C SER A 392 -2.63 -19.02 2.86
N LEU A 393 -3.41 -18.09 3.41
CA LEU A 393 -2.92 -16.89 4.06
C LEU A 393 -3.67 -16.73 5.39
N THR A 394 -2.93 -16.43 6.45
CA THR A 394 -3.53 -15.92 7.67
C THR A 394 -3.06 -14.48 7.89
N MET A 395 -3.92 -13.66 8.46
CA MET A 395 -3.64 -12.32 8.93
C MET A 395 -3.98 -12.26 10.41
N ASN A 396 -3.00 -12.02 11.26
CA ASN A 396 -3.15 -12.05 12.73
C ASN A 396 -3.82 -13.37 13.22
N GLY A 397 -3.36 -14.50 12.66
CA GLY A 397 -3.87 -15.84 12.98
C GLY A 397 -5.25 -16.19 12.39
N LYS A 398 -5.91 -15.27 11.69
CA LYS A 398 -7.20 -15.50 11.03
C LYS A 398 -7.02 -15.78 9.54
N ALA A 399 -7.70 -16.83 9.04
CA ALA A 399 -7.64 -17.20 7.63
C ALA A 399 -8.25 -16.11 6.73
N VAL A 400 -7.54 -15.77 5.65
CA VAL A 400 -8.00 -14.89 4.58
C VAL A 400 -8.50 -15.76 3.43
N GLN A 401 -9.72 -15.53 2.99
CA GLN A 401 -10.33 -16.28 1.89
C GLN A 401 -10.16 -15.50 0.58
N PHE A 402 -9.55 -16.14 -0.41
CA PHE A 402 -9.36 -15.58 -1.75
C PHE A 402 -10.40 -16.14 -2.74
N THR A 403 -10.85 -15.27 -3.62
CA THR A 403 -11.57 -15.66 -4.85
C THR A 403 -10.65 -15.32 -6.02
N GLY A 404 -10.09 -16.34 -6.66
CA GLY A 404 -8.96 -16.13 -7.56
C GLY A 404 -7.76 -15.54 -6.81
N ASN A 405 -7.23 -14.43 -7.31
CA ASN A 405 -6.09 -13.75 -6.70
C ASN A 405 -6.51 -12.52 -5.85
N SER A 406 -7.77 -12.39 -5.50
CA SER A 406 -8.28 -11.23 -4.75
C SER A 406 -9.04 -11.66 -3.51
N ALA A 407 -8.86 -10.92 -2.44
CA ALA A 407 -9.61 -11.04 -1.20
C ALA A 407 -9.98 -9.65 -0.67
N SER A 408 -11.05 -9.58 0.13
CA SER A 408 -11.43 -8.37 0.85
C SER A 408 -11.70 -8.72 2.30
N VAL A 409 -11.23 -7.88 3.21
CA VAL A 409 -11.49 -8.02 4.64
C VAL A 409 -12.09 -6.72 5.19
N LYS A 410 -12.94 -6.86 6.20
CA LYS A 410 -13.53 -5.70 6.91
C LYS A 410 -12.54 -5.00 7.84
N GLN A 411 -11.36 -5.60 8.06
CA GLN A 411 -10.31 -4.98 8.84
C GLN A 411 -9.92 -3.66 8.20
N VAL A 412 -9.95 -2.59 8.96
CA VAL A 412 -9.52 -1.27 8.50
C VAL A 412 -8.01 -1.29 8.31
N TYR A 413 -7.55 -0.75 7.18
CA TYR A 413 -6.12 -0.54 6.97
C TYR A 413 -5.61 0.44 8.02
N SER A 414 -4.74 -0.02 8.87
CA SER A 414 -4.13 0.81 9.92
C SER A 414 -2.62 0.83 9.74
N ASP A 415 -2.00 1.75 10.42
CA ASP A 415 -0.54 1.83 10.50
C ASP A 415 0.07 0.77 11.45
N SER A 416 -0.76 -0.18 11.91
CA SER A 416 -0.31 -1.31 12.72
C SER A 416 0.34 -2.37 11.86
N ASP A 417 1.31 -3.09 12.41
CA ASP A 417 1.87 -4.28 11.76
C ASP A 417 0.82 -5.40 11.74
N TYR A 418 0.78 -6.12 10.62
CA TYR A 418 -0.04 -7.30 10.45
C TYR A 418 0.85 -8.53 10.38
N ASP A 419 0.54 -9.54 11.18
CA ASP A 419 1.20 -10.83 11.09
C ASP A 419 0.58 -11.64 9.95
N PHE A 420 1.26 -11.64 8.80
CA PHE A 420 0.88 -12.44 7.64
C PHE A 420 1.69 -13.73 7.61
N VAL A 421 0.99 -14.87 7.63
CA VAL A 421 1.62 -16.17 7.40
C VAL A 421 1.06 -16.76 6.10
N ALA A 422 1.94 -16.87 5.11
CA ALA A 422 1.62 -17.40 3.79
C ALA A 422 2.13 -18.83 3.64
N THR A 423 1.29 -19.74 3.15
CA THR A 423 1.69 -21.08 2.73
C THR A 423 1.57 -21.18 1.22
N MET A 424 2.59 -21.75 0.58
CA MET A 424 2.69 -21.83 -0.88
C MET A 424 2.77 -23.30 -1.31
N ASN A 425 2.35 -23.59 -2.54
CA ASN A 425 2.43 -24.95 -3.11
C ASN A 425 3.79 -25.26 -3.75
N GLY A 426 4.67 -24.26 -3.92
CA GLY A 426 5.96 -24.41 -4.58
C GLY A 426 7.09 -24.70 -3.60
N LYS A 427 7.89 -25.72 -3.91
CA LYS A 427 9.10 -25.99 -3.15
C LYS A 427 10.17 -24.94 -3.45
N GLY A 428 10.56 -24.19 -2.42
CA GLY A 428 11.50 -23.08 -2.59
C GLY A 428 10.86 -21.80 -3.13
N ALA A 429 9.56 -21.75 -3.32
CA ALA A 429 8.84 -20.49 -3.53
C ALA A 429 8.96 -19.59 -2.31
N LYS A 430 9.05 -18.30 -2.54
CA LYS A 430 9.12 -17.28 -1.49
C LYS A 430 7.91 -16.37 -1.56
N SER A 431 7.42 -15.94 -0.41
CA SER A 431 6.37 -14.93 -0.33
C SER A 431 6.91 -13.63 0.25
N PHE A 432 6.44 -12.51 -0.29
CA PHE A 432 6.78 -11.16 0.16
C PHE A 432 5.51 -10.35 0.30
N VAL A 433 5.43 -9.52 1.34
CA VAL A 433 4.27 -8.70 1.62
C VAL A 433 4.59 -7.22 1.39
N GLY A 434 3.87 -6.60 0.48
CA GLY A 434 4.00 -5.18 0.17
C GLY A 434 2.73 -4.42 0.53
N TYR A 435 2.90 -3.22 1.06
CA TYR A 435 1.80 -2.38 1.53
C TYR A 435 1.57 -1.19 0.59
N ASP A 436 0.32 -0.91 0.28
CA ASP A 436 -0.14 0.24 -0.48
C ASP A 436 -1.14 1.02 0.39
N ALA A 437 -0.60 1.90 1.20
CA ALA A 437 -1.38 2.68 2.16
C ALA A 437 -2.39 3.61 1.47
N ALA A 438 -2.05 4.14 0.30
CA ALA A 438 -2.91 5.06 -0.44
C ALA A 438 -4.22 4.41 -0.89
N ASN A 439 -4.18 3.11 -1.19
CA ASN A 439 -5.34 2.35 -1.66
C ASN A 439 -5.88 1.34 -0.64
N ALA A 440 -5.38 1.36 0.60
CA ALA A 440 -5.69 0.38 1.66
C ALA A 440 -5.55 -1.07 1.16
N ARG A 441 -4.44 -1.37 0.46
CA ARG A 441 -4.18 -2.68 -0.13
C ARG A 441 -2.91 -3.30 0.43
N VAL A 442 -2.93 -4.61 0.48
CA VAL A 442 -1.77 -5.43 0.76
C VAL A 442 -1.57 -6.39 -0.42
N TYR A 443 -0.37 -6.42 -0.95
CA TYR A 443 0.03 -7.34 -2.01
C TYR A 443 0.86 -8.48 -1.42
N ILE A 444 0.50 -9.71 -1.74
CA ILE A 444 1.27 -10.90 -1.40
C ILE A 444 1.86 -11.42 -2.72
N TYR A 445 3.16 -11.24 -2.87
CA TYR A 445 3.92 -11.72 -4.01
C TYR A 445 4.43 -13.13 -3.70
N VAL A 446 4.08 -14.09 -4.51
CA VAL A 446 4.62 -15.45 -4.44
C VAL A 446 5.53 -15.66 -5.64
N VAL A 447 6.82 -15.77 -5.38
CA VAL A 447 7.86 -15.86 -6.40
C VAL A 447 8.36 -17.29 -6.48
N ALA A 448 8.32 -17.87 -7.68
CA ALA A 448 8.83 -19.21 -7.92
C ALA A 448 10.34 -19.30 -7.71
N HIS A 449 10.83 -20.49 -7.37
CA HIS A 449 12.26 -20.70 -7.17
C HIS A 449 13.13 -20.37 -8.39
N ASN A 450 12.58 -20.57 -9.59
CA ASN A 450 13.23 -20.31 -10.89
C ASN A 450 13.05 -18.87 -11.40
N TYR A 451 12.68 -17.92 -10.55
CA TYR A 451 12.35 -16.56 -10.98
C TYR A 451 13.47 -15.88 -11.79
N SER A 452 14.72 -16.11 -11.45
CA SER A 452 15.87 -15.54 -12.19
C SER A 452 15.93 -15.94 -13.66
N GLN A 453 15.36 -17.09 -14.02
CA GLN A 453 15.34 -17.62 -15.39
C GLN A 453 13.98 -17.44 -16.08
N ALA A 454 12.89 -17.87 -15.43
CA ALA A 454 11.56 -17.95 -16.04
C ALA A 454 10.63 -16.80 -15.63
N ARG A 455 10.99 -16.02 -14.61
CA ARG A 455 10.20 -14.89 -14.05
C ARG A 455 8.79 -15.28 -13.61
N ASN A 456 8.61 -16.54 -13.18
CA ASN A 456 7.33 -17.04 -12.70
C ASN A 456 7.02 -16.49 -11.30
N TYR A 457 5.87 -15.85 -11.17
CA TYR A 457 5.37 -15.31 -9.90
C TYR A 457 3.86 -15.19 -9.94
N SER A 458 3.24 -15.06 -8.77
CA SER A 458 1.83 -14.72 -8.60
C SER A 458 1.70 -13.54 -7.66
N VAL A 459 0.71 -12.68 -7.90
CA VAL A 459 0.36 -11.58 -7.01
C VAL A 459 -1.06 -11.81 -6.51
N TYR A 460 -1.22 -11.74 -5.20
CA TYR A 460 -2.51 -11.79 -4.53
C TYR A 460 -2.76 -10.42 -3.88
N THR A 461 -3.95 -9.91 -4.10
CA THR A 461 -4.35 -8.60 -3.59
C THR A 461 -5.36 -8.76 -2.47
N LEU A 462 -5.02 -8.23 -1.31
CA LEU A 462 -5.93 -8.13 -0.19
C LEU A 462 -6.41 -6.67 -0.09
N GLN A 463 -7.68 -6.43 -0.36
CA GLN A 463 -8.31 -5.15 -0.13
C GLN A 463 -8.76 -5.08 1.32
N MET A 464 -8.26 -4.10 2.04
CA MET A 464 -8.70 -3.76 3.38
C MET A 464 -9.71 -2.61 3.32
N ALA A 465 -10.49 -2.43 4.36
CA ALA A 465 -11.30 -1.23 4.48
C ALA A 465 -10.36 0.00 4.58
N PRO A 466 -10.58 1.06 3.81
CA PRO A 466 -9.76 2.26 3.94
C PRO A 466 -9.88 2.79 5.38
N PRO A 467 -8.84 3.49 5.89
CA PRO A 467 -8.97 4.24 7.13
C PRO A 467 -10.17 5.14 6.98
N SER A 468 -11.10 5.00 7.89
CA SER A 468 -12.29 5.84 7.82
C SER A 468 -11.88 7.27 8.04
N LYS A 469 -12.42 8.17 7.27
CA LYS A 469 -12.45 9.56 7.65
C LYS A 469 -13.34 9.65 8.88
N ASP A 470 -12.80 10.19 9.96
CA ASP A 470 -13.62 10.65 11.07
C ASP A 470 -14.67 11.59 10.47
N THR A 471 -15.92 11.31 10.74
CA THR A 471 -17.01 12.14 10.25
C THR A 471 -17.46 13.05 11.39
N GLU A 472 -17.57 14.32 11.11
CA GLU A 472 -18.15 15.27 12.04
C GLU A 472 -19.62 15.48 11.69
N TYR A 473 -20.47 15.32 12.68
CA TYR A 473 -21.90 15.61 12.56
C TYR A 473 -22.33 16.55 13.68
N ALA A 474 -22.84 17.72 13.33
CA ALA A 474 -23.28 18.72 14.29
C ALA A 474 -24.79 18.97 14.14
N TYR A 475 -25.48 19.02 15.24
CA TYR A 475 -26.90 19.36 15.27
C TYR A 475 -27.26 20.16 16.51
N ASN A 476 -28.40 20.81 16.43
CA ASN A 476 -28.94 21.65 17.48
C ASN A 476 -30.17 20.99 18.08
N ALA A 477 -30.29 21.07 19.40
CA ALA A 477 -31.50 20.68 20.11
C ALA A 477 -31.90 21.72 21.13
N THR A 478 -33.15 21.68 21.52
CA THR A 478 -33.72 22.58 22.53
C THR A 478 -34.53 21.75 23.52
N THR A 479 -34.33 21.99 24.79
CA THR A 479 -35.14 21.40 25.85
C THR A 479 -35.50 22.46 26.90
N CYS A 480 -36.19 22.06 27.92
CA CYS A 480 -36.54 22.93 29.04
C CYS A 480 -35.74 22.54 30.29
N SER A 481 -35.46 23.51 31.17
CA SER A 481 -34.62 23.26 32.37
C SER A 481 -35.18 22.21 33.34
N ASN A 482 -36.49 21.95 33.27
CA ASN A 482 -37.19 20.91 34.02
C ASN A 482 -37.28 19.57 33.31
N GLU A 483 -36.79 19.45 32.04
CA GLU A 483 -36.80 18.26 31.25
C GLU A 483 -35.38 18.00 30.73
N PRO A 484 -34.65 17.04 31.36
CA PRO A 484 -33.32 16.70 30.90
C PRO A 484 -33.37 16.18 29.45
N TYR A 485 -32.51 16.73 28.59
CA TYR A 485 -32.40 16.28 27.22
C TYR A 485 -31.72 14.92 27.15
N SER A 486 -32.27 14.00 26.36
CA SER A 486 -31.66 12.73 26.03
C SER A 486 -32.04 12.34 24.60
N ASP A 487 -31.09 11.80 23.90
CA ASP A 487 -31.26 11.16 22.58
C ASP A 487 -30.41 9.88 22.52
N GLU A 488 -30.14 9.37 21.34
CA GLU A 488 -29.33 8.17 21.12
C GLU A 488 -27.86 8.34 21.51
N ASN A 489 -27.33 9.58 21.51
CA ASN A 489 -25.91 9.91 21.72
C ASN A 489 -25.64 10.56 23.07
N PHE A 490 -26.61 11.23 23.66
CA PHE A 490 -26.48 12.01 24.89
C PHE A 490 -27.61 11.70 25.85
N SER A 491 -27.33 11.70 27.16
CA SER A 491 -28.31 11.37 28.16
C SER A 491 -28.26 12.35 29.34
N GLY A 492 -29.43 12.81 29.80
CA GLY A 492 -29.61 13.53 31.03
C GLY A 492 -29.03 14.97 31.08
N LEU A 493 -28.86 15.61 29.92
CA LEU A 493 -28.27 16.96 29.83
C LEU A 493 -29.24 18.03 30.35
N LYS A 494 -28.79 18.90 31.26
CA LYS A 494 -29.59 19.91 31.94
C LYS A 494 -29.13 21.34 31.72
N LYS A 495 -28.01 21.56 31.04
CA LYS A 495 -27.44 22.90 30.81
C LYS A 495 -27.29 23.18 29.33
N SER A 496 -27.44 24.44 28.93
CA SER A 496 -27.07 24.91 27.60
C SER A 496 -25.57 24.77 27.43
N GLY A 497 -25.15 24.32 26.23
CA GLY A 497 -23.73 24.14 25.93
C GLY A 497 -23.53 23.30 24.70
N THR A 498 -22.28 23.13 24.33
CA THR A 498 -21.86 22.21 23.27
C THR A 498 -21.36 20.94 23.96
N TYR A 499 -21.89 19.81 23.51
CA TYR A 499 -21.55 18.48 24.00
C TYR A 499 -21.03 17.67 22.84
N THR A 500 -20.01 16.85 23.08
CA THR A 500 -19.42 15.98 22.07
C THR A 500 -19.48 14.54 22.53
N ALA A 501 -19.76 13.63 21.58
CA ALA A 501 -19.68 12.19 21.74
C ALA A 501 -18.89 11.60 20.58
N VAL A 502 -18.05 10.64 20.88
CA VAL A 502 -17.33 9.87 19.86
C VAL A 502 -17.95 8.50 19.79
N ILE A 503 -18.49 8.14 18.63
CA ILE A 503 -19.11 6.85 18.40
C ILE A 503 -18.50 6.19 17.18
N PRO A 504 -18.23 4.86 17.22
CA PRO A 504 -17.75 4.12 16.06
C PRO A 504 -18.74 4.22 14.91
N ASN A 505 -18.26 4.67 13.73
CA ASN A 505 -19.11 4.72 12.54
C ASN A 505 -19.14 3.37 11.80
N THR A 506 -20.09 3.22 10.89
CA THR A 506 -20.25 1.98 10.11
C THR A 506 -19.12 1.70 9.12
N GLN A 507 -18.19 2.65 8.95
CA GLN A 507 -17.02 2.55 8.08
C GLN A 507 -15.73 2.27 8.86
N GLY A 508 -15.82 2.07 10.20
CA GLY A 508 -14.71 1.66 11.06
C GLY A 508 -13.87 2.81 11.63
N GLY A 509 -14.32 4.07 11.53
CA GLY A 509 -13.77 5.24 12.21
C GLY A 509 -14.69 5.73 13.29
N ASP A 510 -14.31 6.85 13.86
CA ASP A 510 -15.09 7.53 14.85
C ASP A 510 -15.90 8.65 14.21
N SER A 511 -17.18 8.77 14.58
CA SER A 511 -17.99 9.94 14.29
C SER A 511 -17.95 10.85 15.51
N LEU A 512 -17.42 12.05 15.34
CA LEU A 512 -17.54 13.10 16.33
C LEU A 512 -18.93 13.73 16.21
N ILE A 513 -19.78 13.42 17.14
CA ILE A 513 -21.10 14.00 17.24
C ILE A 513 -21.03 15.25 18.10
N THR A 514 -21.43 16.39 17.57
CA THR A 514 -21.46 17.66 18.29
C THR A 514 -22.91 18.13 18.43
N LEU A 515 -23.40 18.16 19.66
CA LEU A 515 -24.71 18.69 20.00
C LEU A 515 -24.56 20.10 20.58
N THR A 516 -25.20 21.09 19.97
CA THR A 516 -25.42 22.39 20.60
C THR A 516 -26.80 22.40 21.24
N LEU A 517 -26.83 22.23 22.54
CA LEU A 517 -28.05 22.18 23.33
C LEU A 517 -28.41 23.57 23.83
N LYS A 518 -29.62 24.00 23.53
CA LYS A 518 -30.23 25.19 24.16
C LYS A 518 -31.25 24.73 25.21
N VAL A 519 -31.02 25.06 26.46
CA VAL A 519 -31.97 24.80 27.53
C VAL A 519 -32.72 26.11 27.83
N ASN A 520 -33.99 26.12 27.56
CA ASN A 520 -34.87 27.22 27.88
C ASN A 520 -35.29 27.11 29.33
N THR A 521 -35.37 28.25 30.00
CA THR A 521 -35.72 28.29 31.43
C THR A 521 -37.20 27.95 31.60
N ALA A 522 -37.48 26.95 32.41
CA ALA A 522 -38.79 26.75 33.02
C ALA A 522 -38.79 27.43 34.37
N TYR A 523 -39.82 28.18 34.67
CA TYR A 523 -39.92 28.97 35.88
C TYR A 523 -40.87 28.31 36.86
N THR A 524 -40.52 28.35 38.14
CA THR A 524 -41.42 28.03 39.23
C THR A 524 -41.74 29.29 39.95
N PHE A 525 -43.01 29.63 40.03
CA PHE A 525 -43.52 30.82 40.70
C PHE A 525 -44.27 30.37 41.96
N PRO A 526 -43.61 30.22 43.08
CA PRO A 526 -44.28 29.95 44.34
C PRO A 526 -45.05 31.22 44.80
N VAL A 527 -46.24 30.99 45.19
CA VAL A 527 -47.08 32.00 45.82
C VAL A 527 -47.46 31.46 47.20
N SER A 528 -47.02 32.12 48.23
CA SER A 528 -47.39 31.76 49.61
C SER A 528 -48.42 32.76 50.09
N ALA A 529 -49.44 32.28 50.71
CA ALA A 529 -50.47 33.09 51.30
C ALA A 529 -50.89 32.47 52.65
N SER A 530 -51.30 33.35 53.54
CA SER A 530 -51.79 32.91 54.85
C SER A 530 -53.18 33.44 55.06
N ILE A 531 -54.08 32.60 55.54
CA ILE A 531 -55.48 32.95 55.87
C ILE A 531 -55.85 32.42 57.23
N ARG A 532 -56.88 33.02 57.80
CA ARG A 532 -57.49 32.49 59.00
C ARG A 532 -58.41 31.33 58.73
N PRO A 533 -58.66 30.45 59.73
CA PRO A 533 -59.66 29.34 59.49
C PRO A 533 -61.01 29.91 59.09
N GLY A 534 -61.54 29.43 57.96
CA GLY A 534 -62.79 29.86 57.37
C GLY A 534 -62.72 31.09 56.43
N GLU A 535 -61.58 31.74 56.29
CA GLU A 535 -61.41 32.89 55.43
C GLU A 535 -61.26 32.36 53.94
N LYS A 536 -61.63 33.20 52.97
CA LYS A 536 -61.53 32.76 51.49
C LYS A 536 -60.35 33.43 50.84
N TYR A 537 -59.57 32.64 50.13
CA TYR A 537 -58.46 33.10 49.32
C TYR A 537 -58.68 32.73 47.84
N THR A 538 -58.58 33.69 46.96
CA THR A 538 -58.72 33.42 45.51
C THR A 538 -57.37 33.48 44.80
N TRP A 539 -56.96 32.37 44.18
CA TRP A 539 -55.73 32.31 43.42
C TRP A 539 -56.06 31.82 42.01
N ARG A 540 -55.66 32.60 41.04
CA ARG A 540 -55.84 32.28 39.61
C ARG A 540 -57.28 31.86 39.22
N GLY A 541 -58.28 32.52 39.82
CA GLY A 541 -59.71 32.29 39.58
C GLY A 541 -60.33 31.07 40.31
N LYS A 542 -59.52 30.37 41.12
CA LYS A 542 -59.97 29.27 41.98
C LYS A 542 -60.01 29.77 43.42
N GLU A 543 -61.18 29.61 44.10
CA GLU A 543 -61.38 29.94 45.49
C GLU A 543 -60.97 28.77 46.39
N TYR A 544 -60.20 29.09 47.47
CA TYR A 544 -59.75 28.19 48.52
C TYR A 544 -60.33 28.70 49.87
N SER A 545 -60.88 27.80 50.72
CA SER A 545 -61.31 28.07 52.01
C SER A 545 -61.19 26.82 52.90
N TYR A 546 -60.49 26.89 53.94
CA TYR A 546 -60.24 25.79 54.90
C TYR A 546 -60.57 26.17 56.32
N THR A 547 -61.23 25.33 57.04
CA THR A 547 -61.61 25.59 58.46
C THR A 547 -60.62 24.92 59.44
N ALA A 548 -59.70 24.10 59.00
CA ALA A 548 -58.66 23.51 59.80
C ALA A 548 -57.31 24.20 59.53
N GLU A 549 -56.54 24.41 60.64
CA GLU A 549 -55.13 24.86 60.43
C GLU A 549 -54.33 23.81 59.74
N GLY A 550 -53.42 24.26 58.84
CA GLY A 550 -52.57 23.35 57.98
C GLY A 550 -52.01 24.15 56.85
N ASP A 551 -51.04 23.47 56.10
CA ASP A 551 -50.47 23.97 54.91
C ASP A 551 -51.10 23.20 53.71
N TYR A 552 -51.66 23.94 52.75
CA TYR A 552 -52.31 23.43 51.61
C TYR A 552 -51.58 23.88 50.35
N THR A 553 -51.37 22.96 49.42
CA THR A 553 -50.64 23.25 48.16
C THR A 553 -51.54 23.01 46.95
N ASP A 554 -51.38 23.83 45.93
CA ASP A 554 -51.95 23.62 44.62
C ASP A 554 -50.96 24.11 43.52
N ALA A 555 -51.03 23.56 42.30
CA ALA A 555 -50.12 23.92 41.23
C ALA A 555 -50.83 24.06 39.89
N VAL A 556 -50.51 25.09 39.13
CA VAL A 556 -51.00 25.33 37.77
C VAL A 556 -49.82 25.44 36.84
N LYS A 557 -49.81 24.62 35.77
CA LYS A 557 -48.79 24.64 34.72
C LYS A 557 -49.23 25.55 33.56
N LEU A 558 -48.39 26.48 33.16
CA LEU A 558 -48.58 27.34 31.99
C LEU A 558 -47.32 27.32 31.13
N LYS A 559 -47.47 27.38 29.81
CA LYS A 559 -46.35 27.41 28.89
C LYS A 559 -45.76 28.81 28.74
N THR A 560 -44.45 28.92 28.79
CA THR A 560 -43.69 30.11 28.42
C THR A 560 -43.78 30.35 26.89
N VAL A 561 -43.36 31.52 26.43
CA VAL A 561 -43.21 31.83 25.01
C VAL A 561 -42.26 30.88 24.32
N ALA A 562 -41.28 30.33 25.03
CA ALA A 562 -40.34 29.34 24.57
C ALA A 562 -40.88 27.88 24.64
N GLY A 563 -42.14 27.67 25.01
CA GLY A 563 -42.81 26.39 25.05
C GLY A 563 -42.60 25.57 26.32
N CYS A 564 -41.81 26.07 27.26
CA CYS A 564 -41.49 25.37 28.54
C CYS A 564 -42.63 25.50 29.55
N ASP A 565 -42.88 24.44 30.29
CA ASP A 565 -43.89 24.47 31.34
C ASP A 565 -43.34 25.23 32.55
N SER A 566 -43.97 26.35 32.85
CA SER A 566 -43.74 27.08 34.12
C SER A 566 -44.79 26.64 35.11
N VAL A 567 -44.36 26.38 36.33
CA VAL A 567 -45.24 25.90 37.39
C VAL A 567 -45.48 27.03 38.34
N TYR A 568 -46.75 27.40 38.49
CA TYR A 568 -47.19 28.31 39.59
C TYR A 568 -47.70 27.39 40.70
N THR A 569 -47.05 27.51 41.88
CA THR A 569 -47.47 26.77 43.07
C THR A 569 -48.08 27.74 44.09
N LEU A 570 -49.17 27.34 44.70
CA LEU A 570 -49.75 28.02 45.84
C LEU A 570 -49.40 27.18 47.06
N GLU A 571 -48.81 27.84 48.03
CA GLU A 571 -48.66 27.33 49.40
C GLU A 571 -49.52 28.22 50.33
N LEU A 572 -50.65 27.70 50.71
CA LEU A 572 -51.64 28.39 51.48
C LEU A 572 -51.60 27.89 52.94
N SER A 573 -51.10 28.70 53.82
CA SER A 573 -51.05 28.39 55.25
C SER A 573 -52.29 28.91 55.91
N VAL A 574 -52.95 28.11 56.69
CA VAL A 574 -54.15 28.44 57.48
C VAL A 574 -53.73 28.42 58.97
N ARG A 575 -53.53 29.60 59.54
CA ARG A 575 -53.01 29.81 60.92
C ARG A 575 -53.85 30.81 61.63
N ALA A 576 -54.00 30.67 62.94
CA ALA A 576 -54.73 31.57 63.80
C ALA A 576 -54.04 32.90 64.03
N GLU A 577 -52.69 32.93 64.13
CA GLU A 577 -51.84 34.17 64.22
C GLU A 577 -50.38 33.84 64.04
N ASP A 578 -49.67 34.57 63.16
CA ASP A 578 -48.20 34.55 63.02
C ASP A 578 -47.67 35.98 62.88
N ALA A 579 -46.53 36.33 63.51
CA ALA A 579 -45.81 37.59 63.35
C ALA A 579 -44.79 37.44 62.15
N VAL A 580 -44.89 38.40 61.22
CA VAL A 580 -43.96 38.47 60.02
C VAL A 580 -43.07 39.69 60.26
N TYR A 581 -41.73 39.49 60.14
CA TYR A 581 -40.69 40.56 60.12
C TYR A 581 -40.08 40.68 58.72
N GLU A 582 -40.16 41.91 58.13
CA GLU A 582 -39.60 42.18 56.79
C GLU A 582 -38.26 42.90 56.93
N GLU A 583 -37.24 42.47 56.19
CA GLU A 583 -35.89 43.04 56.12
C GLU A 583 -35.48 43.29 54.64
N GLU A 584 -34.70 44.34 54.38
CA GLU A 584 -34.20 44.68 53.07
C GLU A 584 -32.68 44.73 53.10
N LEU A 585 -31.99 43.99 52.07
CA LEU A 585 -30.58 44.14 51.90
C LEU A 585 -30.30 44.38 50.41
N THR A 586 -29.17 45.02 50.13
CA THR A 586 -28.67 45.24 48.74
C THR A 586 -27.25 44.73 48.67
N ALA A 587 -26.97 43.96 47.61
CA ALA A 587 -25.66 43.40 47.27
C ALA A 587 -25.28 43.69 45.82
N CYS A 588 -24.01 43.62 45.50
CA CYS A 588 -23.54 43.58 44.12
C CYS A 588 -23.45 42.13 43.64
N ARG A 589 -23.59 41.90 42.34
CA ARG A 589 -23.40 40.59 41.74
C ARG A 589 -21.99 40.08 42.04
N TYR A 590 -21.89 38.82 42.45
CA TYR A 590 -20.66 38.13 42.90
C TYR A 590 -20.07 38.60 44.24
N GLU A 591 -20.82 39.36 45.03
CA GLU A 591 -20.43 39.71 46.39
C GLU A 591 -20.80 38.60 47.38
N ASP A 592 -19.87 38.18 48.21
CA ASP A 592 -20.12 37.17 49.26
C ASP A 592 -20.88 37.79 50.43
N MET A 593 -22.15 37.43 50.59
CA MET A 593 -23.01 37.89 51.69
C MET A 593 -23.67 36.74 52.45
N VAL A 594 -23.84 36.95 53.76
CA VAL A 594 -24.49 35.97 54.65
C VAL A 594 -25.58 36.66 55.45
N TRP A 595 -26.77 36.02 55.49
CA TRP A 595 -27.91 36.51 56.34
C TRP A 595 -28.41 35.34 57.19
N HIS A 596 -28.53 35.51 58.46
CA HIS A 596 -28.90 34.49 59.46
C HIS A 596 -28.13 33.17 59.30
N GLY A 597 -26.83 33.26 58.93
CA GLY A 597 -25.97 32.10 58.67
C GLY A 597 -26.15 31.39 57.33
N LYS A 598 -26.96 31.91 56.43
CA LYS A 598 -27.19 31.43 55.10
C LYS A 598 -26.45 32.30 54.08
N THR A 599 -25.66 31.72 53.18
CA THR A 599 -25.03 32.42 52.07
C THR A 599 -26.13 32.90 51.10
N LEU A 600 -26.08 34.17 50.72
CA LEU A 600 -27.09 34.77 49.83
C LEU A 600 -26.78 34.55 48.37
N PRO A 601 -27.81 34.43 47.50
CA PRO A 601 -27.62 34.13 46.05
C PRO A 601 -27.27 35.40 45.27
N THR A 602 -26.02 35.84 45.32
CA THR A 602 -25.52 37.05 44.62
C THR A 602 -25.00 36.75 43.20
N ALA A 603 -25.06 35.51 42.72
CA ALA A 603 -24.58 35.11 41.36
C ALA A 603 -25.47 35.69 40.25
N GLU A 604 -26.71 36.02 40.49
CA GLU A 604 -27.65 36.58 39.53
C GLU A 604 -28.19 37.91 40.00
N THR A 605 -28.46 38.82 39.05
CA THR A 605 -29.03 40.14 39.34
C THR A 605 -30.55 40.08 39.46
N GLY A 606 -31.13 40.79 40.36
CA GLY A 606 -32.57 40.83 40.57
C GLY A 606 -32.96 41.10 42.01
N VAL A 607 -34.24 41.01 42.31
CA VAL A 607 -34.74 41.07 43.68
C VAL A 607 -35.14 39.66 44.07
N PHE A 608 -34.55 39.17 45.14
CA PHE A 608 -34.78 37.83 45.69
C PHE A 608 -35.46 37.95 47.05
N THR A 609 -36.54 37.19 47.21
CA THR A 609 -37.21 37.10 48.51
C THR A 609 -36.77 35.83 49.22
N ILE A 610 -36.17 35.96 50.36
CA ILE A 610 -35.60 34.87 51.14
C ILE A 610 -36.32 34.79 52.50
N TYR A 611 -36.71 33.60 52.86
CA TYR A 611 -37.46 33.32 54.05
C TYR A 611 -36.58 32.59 55.07
N ASP A 612 -36.68 33.02 56.33
CA ASP A 612 -36.15 32.30 57.47
C ASP A 612 -37.17 32.28 58.62
N SER A 613 -37.32 31.16 59.26
CA SER A 613 -38.24 30.96 60.39
C SER A 613 -37.47 30.78 61.65
N LEU A 614 -37.66 31.69 62.62
CA LEU A 614 -37.09 31.66 63.94
C LEU A 614 -38.20 31.44 64.97
N LYS A 615 -37.88 30.59 65.94
CA LYS A 615 -38.89 30.38 67.07
C LYS A 615 -38.90 31.57 67.96
N SER A 616 -40.09 32.13 68.17
CA SER A 616 -40.32 33.19 69.13
C SER A 616 -40.16 32.69 70.60
N VAL A 617 -39.94 33.61 71.54
CA VAL A 617 -39.84 33.30 72.97
C VAL A 617 -41.04 32.53 73.53
N TYR A 618 -42.16 32.47 72.80
CA TYR A 618 -43.42 31.79 73.23
C TYR A 618 -43.60 30.41 72.43
N GLY A 619 -42.55 29.95 71.70
CA GLY A 619 -42.57 28.68 71.00
C GLY A 619 -43.37 28.63 69.70
N LYS A 620 -43.86 29.76 69.15
CA LYS A 620 -44.51 29.89 67.85
C LYS A 620 -43.48 30.40 66.83
N ASP A 621 -43.67 30.03 65.58
CA ASP A 621 -42.76 30.47 64.54
C ASP A 621 -43.00 31.90 64.12
N SER A 622 -41.91 32.73 64.16
CA SER A 622 -41.88 34.05 63.54
C SER A 622 -41.18 33.89 62.16
N VAL A 623 -41.82 34.41 61.15
CA VAL A 623 -41.24 34.38 59.77
C VAL A 623 -40.49 35.68 59.51
N HIS A 624 -39.19 35.56 59.20
CA HIS A 624 -38.38 36.69 58.76
C HIS A 624 -38.31 36.60 57.21
N VAL A 625 -38.62 37.69 56.54
CA VAL A 625 -38.65 37.81 55.08
C VAL A 625 -37.61 38.87 54.71
N LEU A 626 -36.57 38.39 53.99
CA LEU A 626 -35.53 39.23 53.38
C LEU A 626 -35.84 39.55 51.93
N SER A 627 -35.90 40.79 51.55
CA SER A 627 -35.88 41.32 50.23
C SER A 627 -34.44 41.65 49.81
N LEU A 628 -33.74 40.74 49.09
CA LEU A 628 -32.37 40.97 48.66
C LEU A 628 -32.38 41.54 47.23
N THR A 629 -31.86 42.76 47.07
CA THR A 629 -31.64 43.35 45.72
C THR A 629 -30.20 43.17 45.31
N VAL A 630 -29.96 42.35 44.28
CA VAL A 630 -28.64 42.15 43.69
C VAL A 630 -28.47 43.03 42.45
N ARG A 631 -27.57 44.01 42.55
CA ARG A 631 -27.27 44.95 41.47
C ARG A 631 -26.30 44.38 40.48
N THR A 632 -26.40 44.84 39.22
CA THR A 632 -25.57 44.39 38.11
C THR A 632 -24.10 44.76 38.32
N ALA A 633 -23.22 43.79 38.29
CA ALA A 633 -21.78 43.92 38.09
C ALA A 633 -21.38 43.02 36.91
N TYR A 634 -20.43 43.49 36.11
CA TYR A 634 -19.94 42.72 34.93
C TYR A 634 -18.53 42.21 35.21
N ARG A 635 -18.29 40.97 34.91
CA ARG A 635 -16.95 40.37 34.88
C ARG A 635 -16.73 39.79 33.49
N GLN A 636 -15.77 40.32 32.76
CA GLN A 636 -15.38 39.87 31.47
C GLN A 636 -13.98 39.25 31.55
N GLU A 637 -13.83 38.02 31.09
CA GLU A 637 -12.55 37.31 31.08
C GLU A 637 -12.04 37.15 29.66
N GLN A 638 -10.75 37.40 29.45
CA GLN A 638 -10.04 37.27 28.17
C GLN A 638 -8.77 36.46 28.41
N THR A 639 -8.27 35.83 27.37
CA THR A 639 -6.98 35.11 27.40
C THR A 639 -6.11 35.62 26.27
N ALA A 640 -4.86 35.93 26.58
CA ALA A 640 -3.84 36.27 25.60
C ALA A 640 -2.59 35.43 25.84
N TYR A 641 -1.84 35.22 24.77
CA TYR A 641 -0.59 34.46 24.81
C TYR A 641 0.54 35.38 24.35
N VAL A 642 1.67 35.38 25.03
CA VAL A 642 2.84 36.18 24.67
C VAL A 642 4.11 35.37 24.90
N SER A 643 5.10 35.60 24.06
CA SER A 643 6.42 35.01 24.24
C SER A 643 7.35 35.99 24.95
N ASN A 644 8.00 35.51 25.99
CA ASN A 644 9.02 36.28 26.71
C ASN A 644 10.39 36.28 26.00
N GLU A 645 10.54 35.56 24.91
CA GLU A 645 11.76 35.59 24.07
C GLU A 645 11.81 36.80 23.14
N ASN A 646 10.63 37.39 22.84
CA ASN A 646 10.53 38.49 21.85
C ASN A 646 10.24 39.86 22.51
N THR A 647 9.87 39.89 23.76
CA THR A 647 9.58 41.13 24.49
C THR A 647 9.73 40.94 26.00
N ASP A 648 10.34 41.90 26.63
CA ASP A 648 10.50 41.94 28.11
C ASP A 648 9.25 42.50 28.82
N TYR A 649 8.36 43.14 28.08
CA TYR A 649 7.18 43.84 28.65
C TYR A 649 5.93 43.60 27.80
N TYR A 650 4.82 43.48 28.49
CA TYR A 650 3.50 43.41 27.87
C TYR A 650 2.66 44.61 28.36
N SER A 651 2.03 45.31 27.41
CA SER A 651 1.03 46.33 27.74
C SER A 651 -0.32 45.91 27.21
N TRP A 652 -1.32 45.93 28.08
CA TRP A 652 -2.68 45.58 27.72
C TRP A 652 -3.35 46.72 26.96
N ALA A 653 -3.44 46.55 25.63
CA ALA A 653 -3.88 47.62 24.75
C ALA A 653 -5.29 48.13 25.08
N GLY A 654 -5.44 49.43 25.29
CA GLY A 654 -6.73 50.06 25.62
C GLY A 654 -7.09 50.02 27.11
N HIS A 655 -6.24 49.47 27.95
CA HIS A 655 -6.42 49.33 29.39
C HIS A 655 -5.28 49.99 30.12
N ALA A 656 -5.61 50.69 31.25
CA ALA A 656 -4.62 51.35 32.09
C ALA A 656 -5.00 51.18 33.57
N ASP A 657 -4.02 51.30 34.46
CA ASP A 657 -4.21 51.19 35.92
C ASP A 657 -4.82 49.83 36.34
N TYR A 658 -4.39 48.71 35.77
CA TYR A 658 -4.83 47.38 36.14
C TYR A 658 -3.93 46.75 37.21
N ASP A 659 -4.51 45.92 38.04
CA ASP A 659 -3.76 45.10 39.00
C ASP A 659 -3.17 43.89 38.30
N VAL A 660 -1.91 43.53 38.56
CA VAL A 660 -1.20 42.42 37.98
C VAL A 660 -0.86 41.39 39.04
N GLN A 661 -1.42 40.21 38.93
CA GLN A 661 -0.98 39.05 39.69
C GLN A 661 0.03 38.23 38.84
N TYR A 662 1.23 38.06 39.34
CA TYR A 662 2.31 37.26 38.75
C TYR A 662 2.13 35.77 39.02
N PRO A 663 2.76 34.88 38.26
CA PRO A 663 2.68 33.45 38.51
C PRO A 663 3.12 33.03 39.93
N SER A 664 3.93 33.84 40.59
CA SER A 664 4.35 33.63 41.98
C SER A 664 3.25 33.90 42.99
N GLY A 665 2.07 34.37 42.57
CA GLY A 665 0.96 34.80 43.41
C GLY A 665 1.09 36.24 43.93
N LYS A 666 2.18 36.94 43.65
CA LYS A 666 2.38 38.33 44.08
C LYS A 666 1.55 39.30 43.23
N VAL A 667 0.85 40.22 43.86
CA VAL A 667 0.01 41.21 43.16
C VAL A 667 0.67 42.59 43.25
N PHE A 668 0.64 43.31 42.13
CA PHE A 668 1.02 44.73 42.03
C PHE A 668 -0.18 45.50 41.50
N GLU A 669 -0.58 46.53 42.23
CA GLU A 669 -1.75 47.34 41.90
C GLU A 669 -1.38 48.47 40.94
N LYS A 670 -2.36 48.90 40.13
CA LYS A 670 -2.30 50.07 39.23
C LYS A 670 -1.09 50.09 38.31
N GLN A 671 -0.87 49.01 37.63
CA GLN A 671 0.17 48.88 36.60
C GLN A 671 -0.36 49.27 35.23
N ASN A 672 0.51 49.78 34.36
CA ASN A 672 0.21 50.05 32.93
C ASN A 672 1.00 49.15 31.97
N SER A 673 1.90 48.36 32.52
CA SER A 673 2.67 47.32 31.78
C SER A 673 3.10 46.20 32.73
N VAL A 674 3.34 45.06 32.20
CA VAL A 674 3.78 43.86 32.91
C VAL A 674 5.14 43.45 32.43
N MET A 675 6.10 43.24 33.33
CA MET A 675 7.40 42.69 33.01
C MET A 675 7.30 41.19 32.98
N LEU A 676 7.66 40.57 31.85
CA LEU A 676 7.55 39.13 31.59
C LEU A 676 8.80 38.40 32.07
N ILE A 677 9.01 38.31 33.37
CA ILE A 677 10.24 37.76 33.99
C ILE A 677 10.22 36.23 33.98
N ASN A 678 9.07 35.63 34.16
CA ASN A 678 8.90 34.18 34.29
C ASN A 678 7.82 33.66 33.34
N GLU A 679 7.97 32.42 32.92
CA GLU A 679 6.90 31.70 32.26
C GLU A 679 5.76 31.39 33.24
N GLY A 680 4.53 31.38 32.78
CA GLY A 680 3.35 31.07 33.57
C GLY A 680 2.18 31.99 33.29
N ASP A 681 1.17 31.85 34.11
CA ASP A 681 -0.06 32.61 33.99
C ASP A 681 -0.01 33.88 34.81
N TYR A 682 -0.12 35.02 34.16
CA TYR A 682 -0.31 36.34 34.79
C TYR A 682 -1.78 36.71 34.69
N VAL A 683 -2.35 37.29 35.75
CA VAL A 683 -3.74 37.74 35.76
C VAL A 683 -3.76 39.25 35.89
N LEU A 684 -4.24 39.95 34.89
CA LEU A 684 -4.40 41.39 34.86
C LEU A 684 -5.86 41.74 35.11
N THR A 685 -6.15 42.61 36.09
CA THR A 685 -7.52 42.97 36.45
C THR A 685 -7.68 44.46 36.43
N GLU A 686 -8.50 44.99 35.56
CA GLU A 686 -8.94 46.38 35.55
C GLU A 686 -10.32 46.48 36.20
N ARG A 687 -10.49 47.42 37.15
CA ARG A 687 -11.74 47.62 37.90
C ARG A 687 -12.34 48.97 37.56
N HIS A 688 -13.65 48.99 37.36
CA HIS A 688 -14.43 50.19 37.09
C HIS A 688 -15.64 50.20 37.98
N THR A 689 -15.80 51.29 38.75
CA THR A 689 -17.00 51.46 39.55
C THR A 689 -18.14 51.97 38.68
N MET A 690 -19.24 51.26 38.64
CA MET A 690 -20.43 51.61 37.84
C MET A 690 -21.28 52.65 38.57
N SER A 691 -22.16 53.34 37.83
CA SER A 691 -23.08 54.34 38.35
C SER A 691 -24.06 53.81 39.41
N ASN A 692 -24.24 52.49 39.48
CA ASN A 692 -25.03 51.78 40.48
C ASN A 692 -24.25 51.42 41.74
N GLY A 693 -23.01 51.87 41.88
CA GLY A 693 -22.13 51.65 43.03
C GLY A 693 -21.46 50.28 43.11
N CYS A 694 -21.61 49.44 42.10
CA CYS A 694 -20.95 48.13 42.02
C CYS A 694 -19.69 48.20 41.15
N ASP A 695 -18.66 47.44 41.51
CA ASP A 695 -17.46 47.32 40.70
C ASP A 695 -17.58 46.23 39.59
N SER A 696 -17.23 46.63 38.38
CA SER A 696 -17.07 45.71 37.26
C SER A 696 -15.59 45.43 37.01
N ALA A 697 -15.24 44.24 36.65
CA ALA A 697 -13.86 43.83 36.36
C ALA A 697 -13.72 43.28 34.92
N ILE A 698 -12.69 43.74 34.24
CA ILE A 698 -12.18 43.09 33.04
C ILE A 698 -10.91 42.35 33.44
N VAL A 699 -10.83 41.05 33.16
CA VAL A 699 -9.72 40.20 33.58
C VAL A 699 -9.06 39.62 32.34
N LEU A 700 -7.77 39.80 32.21
CA LEU A 700 -6.95 39.18 31.20
C LEU A 700 -6.06 38.11 31.84
N HIS A 701 -6.22 36.86 31.39
CA HIS A 701 -5.28 35.77 31.64
C HIS A 701 -4.19 35.81 30.59
N LEU A 702 -3.01 36.33 30.95
CA LEU A 702 -1.88 36.45 30.08
C LEU A 702 -0.97 35.25 30.29
N LYS A 703 -0.95 34.33 29.30
CA LYS A 703 -0.09 33.14 29.31
C LYS A 703 1.23 33.44 28.68
N VAL A 704 2.30 33.38 29.46
CA VAL A 704 3.67 33.65 29.04
C VAL A 704 4.44 32.35 28.88
N SER A 705 4.90 32.08 27.68
CA SER A 705 5.73 30.91 27.35
C SER A 705 6.57 31.18 26.11
N PRO A 706 7.69 30.46 25.86
CA PRO A 706 8.36 30.47 24.57
C PRO A 706 7.42 29.81 23.53
N ILE A 707 6.75 30.61 22.71
CA ILE A 707 5.80 30.12 21.71
C ILE A 707 6.53 29.97 20.41
N PRO A 708 6.77 28.72 19.91
CA PRO A 708 7.41 28.52 18.64
C PRO A 708 6.48 28.90 17.47
N VAL A 709 7.04 29.57 16.47
CA VAL A 709 6.39 29.68 15.17
C VAL A 709 6.50 28.30 14.50
N THR A 710 5.38 27.74 14.06
CA THR A 710 5.39 26.47 13.34
C THR A 710 5.39 26.70 11.85
N TYR A 711 6.24 25.96 11.14
CA TYR A 711 6.32 25.97 9.69
C TYR A 711 5.78 24.64 9.16
N GLY A 712 5.01 24.73 8.10
CA GLY A 712 4.55 23.58 7.32
C GLY A 712 4.84 23.82 5.85
N ASP A 713 5.05 22.74 5.10
CA ASP A 713 5.23 22.82 3.65
C ASP A 713 3.98 22.24 2.98
N TYR A 714 3.49 22.93 1.97
CA TYR A 714 2.38 22.44 1.16
C TYR A 714 2.68 22.70 -0.31
N THR A 715 2.68 21.63 -1.10
CA THR A 715 2.89 21.71 -2.53
C THR A 715 1.70 21.14 -3.26
N THR A 716 1.24 21.85 -4.28
CA THR A 716 0.21 21.37 -5.19
C THR A 716 0.56 21.67 -6.62
N THR A 717 0.01 20.88 -7.52
CA THR A 717 0.20 21.06 -8.95
C THR A 717 -1.16 21.17 -9.61
N LEU A 718 -1.31 22.15 -10.49
CA LEU A 718 -2.51 22.44 -11.27
C LEU A 718 -2.18 22.33 -12.75
N CYS A 719 -3.17 22.05 -13.52
CA CYS A 719 -3.09 22.21 -14.97
C CYS A 719 -3.54 23.63 -15.38
N GLU A 720 -3.07 24.10 -16.53
CA GLU A 720 -3.47 25.39 -17.08
C GLU A 720 -4.99 25.50 -17.16
N GLY A 721 -5.56 26.55 -16.54
CA GLY A 721 -7.00 26.79 -16.45
C GLY A 721 -7.68 26.24 -15.20
N GLU A 722 -7.00 25.47 -14.38
CA GLU A 722 -7.48 25.07 -13.05
C GLU A 722 -7.21 26.15 -12.01
N GLN A 723 -7.91 26.07 -10.89
CA GLN A 723 -7.73 27.01 -9.78
C GLN A 723 -7.64 26.24 -8.45
N PHE A 724 -6.81 26.72 -7.59
CA PHE A 724 -6.62 26.21 -6.25
C PHE A 724 -6.87 27.30 -5.22
N THR A 725 -7.66 27.02 -4.20
CA THR A 725 -7.92 27.96 -3.12
C THR A 725 -7.22 27.51 -1.85
N TYR A 726 -6.36 28.37 -1.29
CA TYR A 726 -5.69 28.12 -0.03
C TYR A 726 -5.79 29.31 0.89
N SER A 727 -6.19 29.07 2.12
CA SER A 727 -6.39 30.12 3.14
C SER A 727 -7.18 31.35 2.63
N GLY A 728 -8.21 31.11 1.80
CA GLY A 728 -9.07 32.17 1.25
C GLY A 728 -8.52 32.88 0.03
N THR A 729 -7.30 32.57 -0.42
CA THR A 729 -6.70 33.12 -1.66
C THR A 729 -6.81 32.10 -2.78
N VAL A 730 -7.24 32.55 -3.94
CA VAL A 730 -7.34 31.71 -5.16
C VAL A 730 -6.06 31.87 -5.98
N TYR A 731 -5.43 30.75 -6.34
CA TYR A 731 -4.24 30.68 -7.17
C TYR A 731 -4.60 30.07 -8.52
N THR A 732 -4.26 30.77 -9.59
CA THR A 732 -4.43 30.33 -10.99
C THR A 732 -3.12 30.33 -11.76
N GLU A 733 -2.05 30.82 -11.13
CA GLU A 733 -0.68 30.88 -11.65
C GLU A 733 0.28 30.25 -10.64
N SER A 734 1.47 29.89 -11.10
CA SER A 734 2.48 29.33 -10.21
C SER A 734 2.87 30.32 -9.12
N PHE A 735 2.87 29.85 -7.90
CA PHE A 735 3.18 30.63 -6.71
C PHE A 735 4.17 29.85 -5.83
N ASN A 736 5.12 30.56 -5.25
CA ASN A 736 6.03 30.00 -4.26
C ASN A 736 6.30 31.08 -3.19
N GLY A 737 5.78 30.88 -2.01
CA GLY A 737 5.89 31.86 -0.95
C GLY A 737 5.30 31.39 0.37
N GLU A 738 5.51 32.18 1.42
CA GLU A 738 4.98 31.90 2.75
C GLU A 738 3.57 32.48 2.90
N VAL A 739 2.64 31.63 3.37
CA VAL A 739 1.26 32.01 3.69
C VAL A 739 1.05 31.84 5.18
N ARG A 740 0.75 32.95 5.85
CA ARG A 740 0.38 32.95 7.25
C ARG A 740 -1.08 32.52 7.38
N LEU A 741 -1.33 31.48 8.16
CA LEU A 741 -2.69 31.01 8.40
C LEU A 741 -3.43 31.95 9.35
N PRO A 742 -4.75 32.14 9.16
CA PRO A 742 -5.54 33.04 9.97
C PRO A 742 -5.74 32.54 11.41
N GLN A 743 -5.49 31.27 11.68
CA GLN A 743 -5.57 30.70 13.01
C GLN A 743 -4.16 30.43 13.56
N PRO A 744 -3.92 30.77 14.83
CA PRO A 744 -2.67 30.44 15.47
C PRO A 744 -2.48 28.93 15.56
N ASN A 745 -1.24 28.48 15.72
CA ASN A 745 -0.92 27.08 15.99
C ASN A 745 -1.46 26.65 17.38
N ILE A 746 -1.38 25.37 17.69
CA ILE A 746 -1.86 24.80 18.96
C ILE A 746 -1.19 25.42 20.21
N TYR A 747 -0.08 26.13 20.01
CA TYR A 747 0.65 26.84 21.05
C TYR A 747 0.33 28.34 21.08
N GLY A 748 -0.58 28.83 20.23
CA GLY A 748 -0.96 30.22 20.11
C GLY A 748 0.00 31.11 19.31
N GLY A 749 1.04 30.52 18.71
CA GLY A 749 1.98 31.20 17.81
C GLY A 749 1.51 31.18 16.36
N ASP A 750 2.29 31.84 15.50
CA ASP A 750 1.99 31.85 14.07
C ASP A 750 2.17 30.48 13.44
N SER A 751 1.22 30.11 12.60
CA SER A 751 1.35 29.01 11.65
C SER A 751 1.69 29.59 10.27
N ILE A 752 2.86 29.27 9.75
CA ILE A 752 3.33 29.71 8.43
C ILE A 752 3.43 28.48 7.55
N VAL A 753 2.81 28.55 6.37
CA VAL A 753 2.92 27.49 5.37
C VAL A 753 3.71 28.02 4.18
N ARG A 754 4.77 27.31 3.81
CA ARG A 754 5.47 27.50 2.56
C ARG A 754 4.68 26.83 1.47
N LEU A 755 3.93 27.64 0.76
CA LEU A 755 3.03 27.16 -0.30
C LEU A 755 3.74 27.21 -1.64
N ALA A 756 3.82 26.08 -2.31
CA ALA A 756 4.26 25.98 -3.70
C ALA A 756 3.09 25.49 -4.57
N VAL A 757 2.61 26.36 -5.44
CA VAL A 757 1.59 26.03 -6.45
C VAL A 757 2.31 25.99 -7.79
N ASN A 758 2.34 24.84 -8.44
CA ASN A 758 2.96 24.66 -9.75
C ASN A 758 1.87 24.53 -10.81
N VAL A 759 1.81 25.46 -11.75
CA VAL A 759 0.87 25.36 -12.87
C VAL A 759 1.58 24.80 -14.09
N LEU A 760 1.14 23.63 -14.50
CA LEU A 760 1.67 22.93 -15.67
C LEU A 760 0.89 23.31 -16.92
N GLN A 761 1.62 23.51 -18.01
CA GLN A 761 1.03 23.82 -19.30
C GLN A 761 0.39 22.58 -19.93
N SER A 762 -0.80 22.74 -20.48
CA SER A 762 -1.51 21.71 -21.23
C SER A 762 -1.04 21.72 -22.69
N PRO A 763 -0.30 20.71 -23.15
CA PRO A 763 0.21 20.68 -24.53
C PRO A 763 -0.93 20.56 -25.53
N LYS A 764 -0.90 21.43 -26.55
CA LYS A 764 -1.81 21.34 -27.72
C LYS A 764 -1.00 21.00 -28.96
N VAL A 765 -1.36 19.90 -29.60
CA VAL A 765 -0.72 19.45 -30.84
C VAL A 765 -1.74 19.58 -31.97
N HIS A 766 -1.38 20.31 -33.02
CA HIS A 766 -2.21 20.45 -34.20
C HIS A 766 -1.67 19.60 -35.34
N GLU A 767 -2.51 18.79 -35.94
CA GLU A 767 -2.24 17.97 -37.11
C GLU A 767 -3.11 18.45 -38.28
N TYR A 768 -2.62 18.34 -39.50
CA TYR A 768 -3.35 18.72 -40.70
C TYR A 768 -3.36 17.57 -41.69
N GLN A 769 -4.52 17.14 -42.11
CA GLN A 769 -4.68 16.08 -43.08
C GLN A 769 -5.71 16.43 -44.13
N THR A 770 -5.36 16.16 -45.39
CA THR A 770 -6.29 16.26 -46.50
C THR A 770 -6.53 14.88 -47.10
N ILE A 771 -7.78 14.52 -47.27
CA ILE A 771 -8.21 13.23 -47.85
C ILE A 771 -9.23 13.47 -48.95
N THR A 772 -9.46 12.44 -49.75
CA THR A 772 -10.56 12.42 -50.72
C THR A 772 -11.77 11.71 -50.16
N THR A 773 -12.97 12.08 -50.49
CA THR A 773 -14.23 11.50 -50.00
C THR A 773 -14.23 9.98 -50.21
N GLY A 774 -14.43 9.25 -49.10
CA GLY A 774 -14.42 7.78 -49.07
C GLY A 774 -13.02 7.17 -48.94
N GLU A 775 -11.94 7.97 -48.99
CA GLU A 775 -10.59 7.54 -48.69
C GLU A 775 -10.18 8.10 -47.34
N GLY A 776 -9.43 7.36 -46.62
CA GLY A 776 -8.89 7.75 -45.34
C GLY A 776 -8.74 6.58 -44.38
N GLY A 777 -7.76 6.65 -43.50
CA GLY A 777 -7.59 5.72 -42.40
C GLY A 777 -8.40 6.14 -41.18
N SER A 778 -8.07 5.56 -40.06
CA SER A 778 -8.58 6.03 -38.76
C SER A 778 -7.58 7.01 -38.15
N TRP A 779 -8.11 8.03 -37.45
CA TRP A 779 -7.35 8.93 -36.61
C TRP A 779 -8.00 8.94 -35.23
N GLU A 780 -7.27 8.45 -34.25
CA GLU A 780 -7.69 8.46 -32.82
C GLU A 780 -9.13 7.99 -32.57
N GLY A 781 -9.51 6.88 -33.21
CA GLY A 781 -10.84 6.31 -33.11
C GLY A 781 -11.88 6.90 -34.07
N TYR A 782 -11.56 7.94 -34.81
CA TYR A 782 -12.41 8.47 -35.88
C TYR A 782 -12.09 7.76 -37.20
N ASP A 783 -13.09 7.23 -37.86
CA ASP A 783 -12.98 6.71 -39.22
C ASP A 783 -13.08 7.90 -40.20
N LEU A 784 -11.95 8.34 -40.73
CA LEU A 784 -11.85 9.53 -41.58
C LEU A 784 -12.59 9.38 -42.90
N SER A 785 -12.80 8.14 -43.38
CA SER A 785 -13.53 7.87 -44.61
C SER A 785 -15.02 8.22 -44.56
N THR A 786 -15.59 8.35 -43.37
CA THR A 786 -17.00 8.61 -43.14
C THR A 786 -17.38 10.11 -43.18
N PHE A 787 -16.39 10.99 -43.18
CA PHE A 787 -16.67 12.43 -43.11
C PHE A 787 -17.04 13.03 -44.48
N PRO A 788 -18.05 13.88 -44.51
CA PRO A 788 -18.46 14.58 -45.75
C PRO A 788 -17.46 15.67 -46.17
N ILE A 789 -17.49 16.06 -47.40
CA ILE A 789 -16.64 17.11 -47.98
C ILE A 789 -16.72 18.38 -47.11
N GLY A 790 -15.54 18.98 -46.87
CA GLY A 790 -15.39 20.22 -46.12
C GLY A 790 -14.20 20.14 -45.10
N GLU A 791 -14.03 21.25 -44.40
CA GLU A 791 -12.98 21.35 -43.35
C GLU A 791 -13.63 21.20 -41.98
N ARG A 792 -12.91 20.54 -41.08
CA ARG A 792 -13.34 20.34 -39.67
C ARG A 792 -12.19 20.08 -38.76
N GLU A 793 -12.43 20.31 -37.49
CA GLU A 793 -11.53 19.95 -36.42
C GLU A 793 -12.06 18.73 -35.66
N LEU A 794 -11.20 17.73 -35.48
CA LEU A 794 -11.43 16.59 -34.61
C LEU A 794 -10.50 16.71 -33.42
N LYS A 795 -10.94 16.33 -32.25
CA LYS A 795 -10.15 16.46 -31.01
C LYS A 795 -10.05 15.09 -30.33
N ALA A 796 -8.83 14.73 -29.97
CA ALA A 796 -8.53 13.60 -29.11
C ALA A 796 -7.84 14.09 -27.85
N TYR A 797 -8.26 13.55 -26.71
CA TYR A 797 -7.74 13.94 -25.40
C TYR A 797 -6.84 12.83 -24.88
N TYR A 798 -5.69 13.19 -24.38
CA TYR A 798 -4.68 12.28 -23.83
C TYR A 798 -4.16 12.83 -22.52
N TYR A 799 -3.72 11.94 -21.67
CA TYR A 799 -2.92 12.34 -20.51
C TYR A 799 -1.49 12.61 -20.97
N ALA A 800 -1.03 13.83 -20.80
CA ALA A 800 0.37 14.17 -21.05
C ALA A 800 1.26 13.57 -19.94
N ALA A 801 2.54 13.40 -20.21
CA ALA A 801 3.51 12.90 -19.25
C ALA A 801 3.63 13.75 -17.97
N ASN A 802 3.17 14.99 -18.01
CA ASN A 802 3.12 15.90 -16.87
C ASN A 802 1.83 15.80 -16.05
N GLY A 803 0.92 14.87 -16.41
CA GLY A 803 -0.36 14.62 -15.70
C GLY A 803 -1.52 15.55 -16.09
N CYS A 804 -1.30 16.51 -16.98
CA CYS A 804 -2.36 17.38 -17.50
C CYS A 804 -2.90 16.86 -18.81
N ASP A 805 -4.19 17.14 -19.07
CA ASP A 805 -4.79 16.77 -20.33
C ASP A 805 -4.12 17.49 -21.51
N SER A 806 -3.65 16.73 -22.47
CA SER A 806 -3.21 17.26 -23.76
C SER A 806 -4.27 17.05 -24.82
N VAL A 807 -4.39 17.99 -25.71
CA VAL A 807 -5.37 17.92 -26.80
C VAL A 807 -4.62 17.82 -28.13
N MET A 808 -4.87 16.72 -28.85
CA MET A 808 -4.53 16.67 -30.27
C MET A 808 -5.71 17.15 -31.08
N VAL A 809 -5.46 18.08 -31.96
CA VAL A 809 -6.45 18.67 -32.88
C VAL A 809 -6.06 18.33 -34.29
N LEU A 810 -6.88 17.49 -34.96
CA LEU A 810 -6.72 17.25 -36.40
C LEU A 810 -7.59 18.25 -37.17
N HIS A 811 -6.94 19.03 -38.01
CA HIS A 811 -7.60 19.85 -39.04
C HIS A 811 -7.76 18.99 -40.30
N LEU A 812 -8.94 18.40 -40.46
CA LEU A 812 -9.25 17.51 -41.57
C LEU A 812 -9.93 18.26 -42.72
N THR A 813 -9.33 18.19 -43.90
CA THR A 813 -9.95 18.69 -45.14
C THR A 813 -10.33 17.49 -46.02
N VAL A 814 -11.62 17.31 -46.29
CA VAL A 814 -12.14 16.28 -47.18
C VAL A 814 -12.48 16.91 -48.53
N LYS A 815 -11.82 16.48 -49.58
CA LYS A 815 -12.02 16.93 -50.95
C LYS A 815 -12.90 15.95 -51.76
N PRO A 816 -13.62 16.41 -52.80
CA PRO A 816 -14.38 15.51 -53.69
C PRO A 816 -13.42 14.66 -54.51
N VAL A 817 -13.90 13.46 -54.91
CA VAL A 817 -13.20 12.62 -55.87
C VAL A 817 -13.16 13.32 -57.22
N GLU A 818 -12.01 13.73 -57.73
CA GLU A 818 -11.85 14.20 -59.08
C GLU A 818 -11.83 12.99 -60.04
N LEU A 819 -12.83 12.98 -60.92
CA LEU A 819 -12.83 12.01 -62.07
C LEU A 819 -11.65 12.32 -63.01
N PRO A 820 -10.87 11.33 -63.45
CA PRO A 820 -9.66 11.55 -64.22
C PRO A 820 -9.98 12.09 -65.63
N THR A 821 -9.77 13.35 -65.84
CA THR A 821 -9.53 13.95 -67.19
C THR A 821 -8.01 13.93 -67.40
N GLY A 822 -7.58 13.15 -68.39
CA GLY A 822 -6.15 12.88 -68.65
C GLY A 822 -5.34 14.15 -68.95
N GLY A 823 -4.11 14.14 -68.54
CA GLY A 823 -3.09 15.02 -69.04
C GLY A 823 -2.01 15.40 -68.03
N SER A 824 -0.85 14.76 -68.20
CA SER A 824 0.53 15.20 -67.93
C SER A 824 1.00 15.42 -66.45
N GLU A 825 1.97 14.63 -66.20
CA GLU A 825 2.90 14.64 -65.02
C GLU A 825 3.46 16.01 -64.68
N THR A 826 3.41 16.35 -63.39
CA THR A 826 4.54 17.03 -62.75
C THR A 826 4.72 16.44 -61.36
N GLN A 827 5.83 15.80 -61.14
CA GLN A 827 6.31 15.30 -59.86
C GLN A 827 6.42 16.44 -58.88
N GLN A 828 5.64 16.43 -57.81
CA GLN A 828 5.96 17.20 -56.61
C GLN A 828 6.65 16.27 -55.62
N GLU A 829 7.93 16.57 -55.36
CA GLU A 829 8.74 15.96 -54.34
C GLU A 829 8.02 15.97 -52.99
N LYS A 830 7.85 14.79 -52.40
CA LYS A 830 7.47 14.65 -50.97
C LYS A 830 8.58 15.20 -50.09
N THR A 831 8.35 16.30 -49.46
CA THR A 831 9.22 16.81 -48.36
C THR A 831 9.09 15.85 -47.16
N GLU A 832 10.09 15.01 -46.93
CA GLU A 832 10.17 14.18 -45.75
C GLU A 832 10.46 15.09 -44.52
N VAL A 833 9.50 15.14 -43.61
CA VAL A 833 9.61 15.79 -42.29
C VAL A 833 9.89 14.73 -41.26
N ARG A 834 11.01 14.83 -40.56
CA ARG A 834 11.40 13.93 -39.49
C ARG A 834 11.27 14.65 -38.14
N LYS A 835 10.65 13.96 -37.15
CA LYS A 835 10.51 14.43 -35.78
C LYS A 835 11.59 13.75 -34.90
N GLU A 836 12.29 14.53 -34.10
CA GLU A 836 13.34 14.00 -33.22
C GLU A 836 13.26 14.66 -31.83
N ILE A 837 13.40 13.88 -30.78
CA ILE A 837 13.44 14.38 -29.41
C ILE A 837 14.89 14.44 -28.93
N ARG A 838 15.38 15.63 -28.55
CA ARG A 838 16.71 15.84 -27.96
C ARG A 838 16.53 16.57 -26.62
N ASN A 839 17.14 16.05 -25.56
CA ASN A 839 17.09 16.64 -24.20
C ASN A 839 15.67 16.98 -23.74
N GLY A 840 14.71 16.05 -23.97
CA GLY A 840 13.31 16.21 -23.56
C GLY A 840 12.49 17.23 -24.35
N ARG A 841 13.02 17.75 -25.46
CA ARG A 841 12.31 18.67 -26.35
C ARG A 841 12.14 18.05 -27.74
N LEU A 842 10.94 18.19 -28.30
CA LEU A 842 10.62 17.72 -29.64
C LEU A 842 11.05 18.77 -30.69
N TYR A 843 11.77 18.31 -31.72
CA TYR A 843 12.22 19.13 -32.85
C TYR A 843 11.63 18.60 -34.16
N ILE A 844 11.34 19.53 -35.06
CA ILE A 844 10.86 19.19 -36.41
C ILE A 844 12.05 19.48 -37.36
N ILE A 845 12.53 18.42 -38.00
CA ILE A 845 13.65 18.51 -38.96
C ILE A 845 13.09 18.40 -40.37
N ARG A 846 13.28 19.43 -41.18
CA ARG A 846 13.04 19.42 -42.63
C ARG A 846 14.37 19.24 -43.35
N LYS A 847 14.38 18.38 -44.34
CA LYS A 847 15.61 17.89 -44.98
C LYS A 847 16.47 19.01 -45.56
N ASP A 848 15.88 20.13 -45.91
CA ASP A 848 16.58 21.24 -46.65
C ASP A 848 16.55 22.61 -45.92
N GLU A 849 15.91 22.76 -44.78
CA GLU A 849 15.69 24.06 -44.15
C GLU A 849 16.17 24.22 -42.70
N GLY A 850 16.63 23.18 -42.05
CA GLY A 850 17.15 23.20 -40.67
C GLY A 850 16.23 22.65 -39.58
N VAL A 851 16.65 22.84 -38.34
CA VAL A 851 15.95 22.37 -37.13
C VAL A 851 15.10 23.51 -36.57
N TYR A 852 13.84 23.21 -36.26
CA TYR A 852 12.89 24.17 -35.70
C TYR A 852 12.37 23.68 -34.35
N ASP A 853 12.07 24.62 -33.43
CA ASP A 853 11.36 24.31 -32.19
C ASP A 853 9.85 24.16 -32.44
N LEU A 854 9.11 23.74 -31.41
CA LEU A 854 7.66 23.54 -31.47
C LEU A 854 6.84 24.81 -31.83
N LEU A 855 7.45 25.98 -31.74
CA LEU A 855 6.85 27.27 -32.10
C LEU A 855 7.21 27.70 -33.53
N GLY A 856 7.87 26.82 -34.32
CA GLY A 856 8.29 27.09 -35.70
C GLY A 856 9.48 28.02 -35.82
N ARG A 857 10.24 28.26 -34.75
CA ARG A 857 11.43 29.14 -34.78
C ARG A 857 12.66 28.34 -35.19
N LYS A 858 13.37 28.78 -36.16
CA LYS A 858 14.62 28.17 -36.65
C LYS A 858 15.73 28.28 -35.61
N MET A 859 16.23 27.14 -35.16
CA MET A 859 17.30 27.07 -34.18
C MET A 859 18.66 27.25 -34.83
N ARG A 860 19.51 28.10 -34.25
CA ARG A 860 20.91 28.22 -34.68
C ARG A 860 21.69 26.99 -34.22
N LYS A 861 22.51 26.40 -35.09
CA LYS A 861 23.48 25.38 -34.68
C LYS A 861 24.44 26.01 -33.66
N GLU A 862 24.39 25.57 -32.42
CA GLU A 862 25.53 25.75 -31.53
C GLU A 862 26.60 24.72 -31.92
N GLN A 863 27.81 25.20 -32.04
CA GLN A 863 29.00 24.45 -32.39
C GLN A 863 29.41 23.45 -31.29
#